data_50d84b73f8d07114c95c1d36881951e3
#
_entry.id   50d84b73f8d07114c95c1d36881951e3
#
_cell.length_a   1.000
_cell.length_b   1.000
_cell.length_c   1.000
_cell.angle_alpha   90.00
_cell.angle_beta   90.00
_cell.angle_gamma   90.00
#
_symmetry.space_group_name_H-M   'P 1'
#
loop_
_entity.id
_entity.type
_entity.pdbx_description
1 polymer ?
#
loop_
_entity_poly.entity_id
_entity_poly.type
_entity_poly.pdbx_seq_one_letter_code
_entity_poly.pdbx_strand_id
1 'polypeptide(L)'
;MAKKFILFTLVVSTLSGNMLSDEIQEVIVLEKKLSSLNGWSNNQSITSINEKELENLDAQHPKQIFRRSPGVWISRGSGQEHLTAIRSPVLAGPGACGSFLILEDGIPIRPTGFCNVNGLFETPFEIASGVETITGPASARYGANAMHGVINILSKPITSENKFSTNIGSNNYKNYKIRTGNLEDWSFDGFFANNDGFRDESGYDQQKIKIQSNFSVSSWNASLKATLTNLNQETAGYITGLKAYRDEDYSKRNFNPDAYRDAKSQRVSLRLTQEDNKNINSITSYVRNNDMKFFQHFLPGTPLEENGHQSFGIILQRISDYDSFSLIQGIQIDLAKAELTETQKDALTTSSAFNNATRPQGKHYDYEVDSTVIALFVGIEDYYLNNNLNLFADTRAEFIKYDYANNMISGNTREDGSKCGFGGCYYNRPSDRTDNFNELSARIGFMTNFEVINYFAQISLGFRPPQINEAYRLQKKQNVTDLDSETLTMLEVGSRYEWESLSGSLSLFQSKKKNSIFRDSENFIVDNGKTDHKGIELSLDWLMNLNNIISTNITYGDHKYDFETDTSMREKIRVGNEIDTAPKLMANLIWNLSLREDTSLSFEVEHMSSYFTDAANLHEYEGHTLFHTRFSKEISDSLKTYFRIDNIFDKAYAERADFNAFGGDRYFPGLPREFYIGLEYTL
;
A
#
# COMPACT_ATOMS: atom_id res chain seq x y z
N MET A 1 -3.68 -34.78 4.73
CA MET A 1 -2.83 -33.80 4.05
C MET A 1 -1.43 -34.35 3.76
N ALA A 2 -0.58 -34.61 4.75
CA ALA A 2 0.79 -35.07 4.51
C ALA A 2 0.92 -36.31 3.62
N LYS A 3 0.03 -37.30 3.70
CA LYS A 3 0.13 -38.55 2.90
C LYS A 3 -0.21 -38.35 1.40
N LYS A 4 -1.17 -37.48 1.04
CA LYS A 4 -1.49 -37.19 -0.38
C LYS A 4 -0.46 -36.27 -1.02
N PHE A 5 0.07 -35.33 -0.28
CA PHE A 5 1.18 -34.47 -0.72
C PHE A 5 2.47 -35.26 -0.97
N ILE A 6 2.78 -36.20 -0.08
CA ILE A 6 3.94 -37.12 -0.25
C ILE A 6 3.76 -38.01 -1.50
N LEU A 7 2.53 -38.43 -1.86
CA LEU A 7 2.27 -39.19 -3.05
C LEU A 7 2.46 -38.36 -4.33
N PHE A 8 2.03 -37.09 -4.33
CA PHE A 8 2.26 -36.16 -5.44
C PHE A 8 3.76 -35.85 -5.61
N THR A 9 4.45 -35.60 -4.51
CA THR A 9 5.91 -35.37 -4.50
C THR A 9 6.66 -36.65 -4.98
N LEU A 10 6.18 -37.85 -4.64
CA LEU A 10 6.81 -39.11 -5.09
C LEU A 10 6.60 -39.37 -6.59
N VAL A 11 5.43 -39.03 -7.14
CA VAL A 11 5.14 -39.16 -8.58
C VAL A 11 5.93 -38.16 -9.40
N VAL A 12 6.10 -36.95 -8.89
CA VAL A 12 6.87 -35.88 -9.54
C VAL A 12 8.38 -36.13 -9.41
N SER A 13 8.85 -36.63 -8.26
CA SER A 13 10.29 -36.93 -8.06
C SER A 13 10.78 -38.15 -8.84
N THR A 14 9.89 -39.01 -9.33
CA THR A 14 10.27 -40.14 -10.20
C THR A 14 10.28 -39.78 -11.69
N LEU A 15 9.75 -38.60 -12.07
CA LEU A 15 9.66 -38.16 -13.46
C LEU A 15 10.55 -36.94 -13.79
N SER A 16 10.95 -36.16 -12.81
CA SER A 16 11.84 -35.01 -12.98
C SER A 16 12.62 -34.80 -11.69
N GLY A 17 13.95 -34.89 -11.76
CA GLY A 17 14.77 -34.79 -10.55
C GLY A 17 14.59 -33.50 -9.77
N ASN A 18 14.53 -33.65 -8.48
CA ASN A 18 14.74 -32.69 -7.34
C ASN A 18 14.22 -31.25 -7.39
N MET A 19 14.00 -30.60 -8.54
CA MET A 19 13.65 -29.14 -8.56
C MET A 19 12.25 -28.83 -8.06
N LEU A 20 11.22 -29.63 -8.37
CA LEU A 20 9.83 -29.34 -7.94
C LEU A 20 9.60 -29.60 -6.45
N SER A 21 10.39 -30.49 -5.82
CA SER A 21 10.27 -30.76 -4.39
C SER A 21 10.80 -29.59 -3.54
N ASP A 22 11.86 -28.93 -3.98
CA ASP A 22 12.47 -27.80 -3.28
C ASP A 22 11.59 -26.55 -3.40
N GLU A 23 11.02 -26.27 -4.58
CA GLU A 23 10.10 -25.14 -4.79
C GLU A 23 8.80 -25.25 -3.97
N ILE A 24 8.20 -26.44 -3.88
CA ILE A 24 7.00 -26.66 -3.07
C ILE A 24 7.34 -26.59 -1.57
N GLN A 25 8.50 -27.08 -1.16
CA GLN A 25 8.97 -26.95 0.22
C GLN A 25 9.27 -25.49 0.59
N GLU A 26 9.83 -24.70 -0.33
CA GLU A 26 10.11 -23.28 -0.10
C GLU A 26 8.83 -22.45 0.06
N VAL A 27 7.81 -22.68 -0.75
CA VAL A 27 6.50 -22.05 -0.63
C VAL A 27 5.81 -22.43 0.71
N ILE A 28 5.83 -23.71 1.08
CA ILE A 28 5.25 -24.18 2.34
C ILE A 28 6.04 -23.67 3.55
N VAL A 29 7.36 -23.59 3.46
CA VAL A 29 8.21 -23.02 4.52
C VAL A 29 8.01 -21.53 4.63
N LEU A 30 7.82 -20.82 3.53
CA LEU A 30 7.52 -19.39 3.52
C LEU A 30 6.14 -19.12 4.16
N GLU A 31 5.10 -19.83 3.76
CA GLU A 31 3.76 -19.73 4.40
C GLU A 31 3.81 -20.03 5.91
N LYS A 32 4.50 -21.08 6.33
CA LYS A 32 4.72 -21.38 7.76
C LYS A 32 5.55 -20.33 8.48
N LYS A 33 6.60 -19.77 7.86
CA LYS A 33 7.38 -18.67 8.44
C LYS A 33 6.57 -17.39 8.55
N LEU A 34 5.77 -17.08 7.56
CA LEU A 34 4.91 -15.88 7.54
C LEU A 34 3.83 -15.93 8.62
N SER A 35 3.19 -17.07 8.78
CA SER A 35 2.22 -17.30 9.87
C SER A 35 2.89 -17.34 11.26
N SER A 36 4.09 -17.89 11.36
CA SER A 36 4.82 -18.03 12.63
C SER A 36 5.48 -16.73 13.12
N LEU A 37 5.89 -15.83 12.21
CA LEU A 37 6.56 -14.57 12.59
C LEU A 37 5.64 -13.59 13.32
N ASN A 38 4.33 -13.63 13.06
CA ASN A 38 3.35 -12.76 13.69
C ASN A 38 2.38 -13.48 14.64
N GLY A 39 2.46 -14.81 14.76
CA GLY A 39 1.60 -15.61 15.64
C GLY A 39 0.12 -15.65 15.25
N TRP A 40 -0.24 -15.06 14.12
CA TRP A 40 -1.62 -14.98 13.66
C TRP A 40 -1.90 -16.04 12.59
N SER A 41 -2.96 -16.81 12.78
CA SER A 41 -3.37 -17.80 11.78
C SER A 41 -3.93 -17.14 10.50
N ASN A 42 -3.87 -17.84 9.37
CA ASN A 42 -4.33 -17.37 8.07
C ASN A 42 -5.87 -17.34 7.94
N ASN A 43 -6.58 -16.85 8.95
CA ASN A 43 -8.05 -16.81 9.00
C ASN A 43 -8.65 -15.56 8.33
N GLN A 44 -7.90 -14.83 7.49
CA GLN A 44 -8.36 -13.65 6.73
C GLN A 44 -8.15 -13.86 5.23
N SER A 45 -8.77 -12.99 4.41
CA SER A 45 -8.43 -12.89 2.99
C SER A 45 -7.03 -12.30 2.86
N ILE A 46 -6.04 -13.17 2.70
CA ILE A 46 -4.63 -12.84 2.50
C ILE A 46 -4.24 -13.30 1.11
N THR A 47 -3.64 -12.40 0.35
CA THR A 47 -2.93 -12.73 -0.89
C THR A 47 -1.44 -12.57 -0.64
N SER A 48 -0.67 -13.60 -0.98
CA SER A 48 0.79 -13.58 -0.88
C SER A 48 1.40 -13.70 -2.28
N ILE A 49 2.34 -12.82 -2.58
CA ILE A 49 3.17 -12.85 -3.78
C ILE A 49 4.58 -13.22 -3.31
N ASN A 50 5.10 -14.34 -3.77
CA ASN A 50 6.36 -14.89 -3.30
C ASN A 50 7.58 -14.28 -4.02
N GLU A 51 8.79 -14.64 -3.57
CA GLU A 51 10.07 -14.14 -4.10
C GLU A 51 10.22 -14.42 -5.59
N LYS A 52 9.96 -15.65 -6.03
CA LYS A 52 10.06 -16.04 -7.44
C LYS A 52 9.12 -15.23 -8.34
N GLU A 53 7.91 -14.95 -7.87
CA GLU A 53 6.98 -14.10 -8.60
C GLU A 53 7.46 -12.65 -8.66
N LEU A 54 8.00 -12.09 -7.57
CA LEU A 54 8.57 -10.75 -7.53
C LEU A 54 9.79 -10.62 -8.45
N GLU A 55 10.69 -11.60 -8.43
CA GLU A 55 11.86 -11.64 -9.31
C GLU A 55 11.45 -11.79 -10.78
N ASN A 56 10.49 -12.67 -11.07
CA ASN A 56 9.96 -12.82 -12.42
C ASN A 56 9.25 -11.55 -12.90
N LEU A 57 8.58 -10.82 -12.03
CA LEU A 57 7.91 -9.58 -12.38
C LEU A 57 8.91 -8.46 -12.63
N ASP A 58 9.96 -8.38 -11.84
CA ASP A 58 10.96 -7.29 -11.80
C ASP A 58 10.28 -5.92 -11.89
N ALA A 59 9.38 -5.68 -10.93
CA ALA A 59 8.48 -4.54 -10.93
C ALA A 59 9.23 -3.22 -10.80
N GLN A 60 8.89 -2.24 -11.62
CA GLN A 60 9.41 -0.88 -11.55
C GLN A 60 8.51 0.04 -10.72
N HIS A 61 7.25 -0.35 -10.54
CA HIS A 61 6.26 0.41 -9.81
C HIS A 61 5.35 -0.56 -9.03
N PRO A 62 4.91 -0.22 -7.80
CA PRO A 62 4.05 -1.10 -6.99
C PRO A 62 2.79 -1.59 -7.72
N LYS A 63 2.19 -0.79 -8.62
CA LYS A 63 1.04 -1.18 -9.43
C LYS A 63 1.22 -2.56 -10.06
N GLN A 64 2.42 -2.86 -10.59
CA GLN A 64 2.69 -4.11 -11.29
C GLN A 64 2.62 -5.34 -10.38
N ILE A 65 2.90 -5.17 -9.09
CA ILE A 65 2.78 -6.23 -8.08
C ILE A 65 1.29 -6.40 -7.71
N PHE A 66 0.65 -5.29 -7.33
CA PHE A 66 -0.67 -5.36 -6.68
C PHE A 66 -1.84 -5.61 -7.65
N ARG A 67 -1.67 -5.49 -8.97
CA ARG A 67 -2.67 -5.95 -9.94
C ARG A 67 -2.95 -7.46 -9.85
N ARG A 68 -2.05 -8.22 -9.15
CA ARG A 68 -2.17 -9.65 -8.85
C ARG A 68 -2.84 -9.92 -7.50
N SER A 69 -3.24 -8.88 -6.77
CA SER A 69 -3.91 -9.02 -5.47
C SER A 69 -5.37 -8.59 -5.60
N PRO A 70 -6.35 -9.51 -5.47
CA PRO A 70 -7.77 -9.15 -5.50
C PRO A 70 -8.09 -8.10 -4.43
N GLY A 71 -8.99 -7.18 -4.75
CA GLY A 71 -9.42 -6.12 -3.84
C GLY A 71 -8.45 -4.94 -3.72
N VAL A 72 -7.32 -4.95 -4.43
CA VAL A 72 -6.30 -3.89 -4.36
C VAL A 72 -6.17 -3.16 -5.69
N TRP A 73 -6.17 -1.84 -5.63
CA TRP A 73 -5.81 -0.99 -6.75
C TRP A 73 -4.74 0.02 -6.33
N ILE A 74 -3.59 -0.05 -6.99
CA ILE A 74 -2.54 0.95 -6.91
C ILE A 74 -2.61 1.81 -8.17
N SER A 75 -3.15 3.01 -8.03
CA SER A 75 -3.24 3.99 -9.12
C SER A 75 -1.92 4.74 -9.23
N ARG A 76 -1.26 4.68 -10.38
CA ARG A 76 0.01 5.37 -10.63
C ARG A 76 -0.22 6.87 -10.86
N GLY A 77 0.68 7.69 -10.26
CA GLY A 77 0.85 9.11 -10.57
C GLY A 77 2.05 9.35 -11.50
N SER A 78 2.88 10.34 -11.18
CA SER A 78 4.18 10.55 -11.85
C SER A 78 5.27 9.74 -11.15
N GLY A 79 6.19 9.18 -11.94
CA GLY A 79 7.33 8.42 -11.40
C GLY A 79 6.88 7.28 -10.48
N GLN A 80 7.25 7.37 -9.21
CA GLN A 80 6.89 6.41 -8.15
C GLN A 80 5.65 6.81 -7.34
N GLU A 81 5.02 7.95 -7.66
CA GLU A 81 3.79 8.35 -6.97
C GLU A 81 2.65 7.37 -7.23
N HIS A 82 1.87 7.12 -6.19
CA HIS A 82 0.72 6.22 -6.26
C HIS A 82 -0.33 6.54 -5.20
N LEU A 83 -1.57 6.20 -5.50
CA LEU A 83 -2.65 6.15 -4.53
C LEU A 83 -3.10 4.70 -4.36
N THR A 84 -3.31 4.30 -3.12
CA THR A 84 -3.69 2.93 -2.77
C THR A 84 -5.17 2.86 -2.40
N ALA A 85 -5.86 1.88 -2.93
CA ALA A 85 -7.20 1.47 -2.53
C ALA A 85 -7.20 -0.03 -2.20
N ILE A 86 -7.86 -0.41 -1.10
CA ILE A 86 -8.09 -1.80 -0.70
C ILE A 86 -9.57 -1.91 -0.34
N ARG A 87 -10.35 -2.64 -1.15
CA ARG A 87 -11.82 -2.74 -1.01
C ARG A 87 -12.50 -1.37 -0.85
N SER A 88 -11.96 -0.36 -1.52
CA SER A 88 -12.39 1.04 -1.40
C SER A 88 -12.13 1.79 -2.71
N PRO A 89 -12.72 2.97 -2.90
CA PRO A 89 -12.31 3.86 -3.98
C PRO A 89 -10.90 4.43 -3.74
N VAL A 90 -10.27 4.93 -4.79
CA VAL A 90 -9.06 5.75 -4.68
C VAL A 90 -9.46 7.19 -4.34
N LEU A 91 -9.20 7.59 -3.12
CA LEU A 91 -9.45 8.97 -2.69
C LEU A 91 -8.25 9.86 -3.04
N ALA A 92 -8.49 11.03 -3.60
CA ALA A 92 -7.46 11.99 -4.04
C ALA A 92 -7.42 13.28 -3.20
N GLY A 93 -8.06 13.32 -2.06
CA GLY A 93 -8.18 14.46 -1.18
C GLY A 93 -8.17 14.07 0.30
N PRO A 94 -8.85 14.80 1.17
CA PRO A 94 -9.07 14.38 2.55
C PRO A 94 -9.65 12.97 2.60
N GLY A 95 -9.15 12.17 3.54
CA GLY A 95 -9.47 10.73 3.62
C GLY A 95 -8.54 9.82 2.82
N ALA A 96 -7.73 10.34 1.87
CA ALA A 96 -6.81 9.54 1.08
C ALA A 96 -5.63 8.97 1.88
N CYS A 97 -5.29 9.60 2.98
CA CYS A 97 -4.00 9.42 3.63
C CYS A 97 -3.85 8.19 4.50
N GLY A 98 -4.89 7.50 4.91
CA GLY A 98 -4.68 6.56 6.00
C GLY A 98 -5.68 5.42 6.13
N SER A 99 -6.44 5.14 5.10
CA SER A 99 -7.42 4.05 5.19
C SER A 99 -6.82 2.65 5.11
N PHE A 100 -5.51 2.55 4.89
CA PHE A 100 -4.73 1.33 4.79
C PHE A 100 -3.40 1.48 5.53
N LEU A 101 -2.81 0.36 5.92
CA LEU A 101 -1.53 0.32 6.64
C LEU A 101 -0.46 -0.36 5.79
N ILE A 102 0.73 0.22 5.75
CA ILE A 102 1.90 -0.38 5.11
C ILE A 102 2.89 -0.80 6.18
N LEU A 103 3.34 -2.05 6.09
CA LEU A 103 4.27 -2.67 7.02
C LEU A 103 5.53 -3.13 6.28
N GLU A 104 6.61 -3.21 7.01
CA GLU A 104 7.80 -3.97 6.66
C GLU A 104 8.09 -4.96 7.80
N ASP A 105 8.02 -6.26 7.51
CA ASP A 105 8.16 -7.35 8.50
C ASP A 105 7.22 -7.20 9.71
N GLY A 106 5.99 -6.72 9.49
CA GLY A 106 4.99 -6.49 10.52
C GLY A 106 5.14 -5.18 11.31
N ILE A 107 6.09 -4.31 10.95
CA ILE A 107 6.33 -3.02 11.59
C ILE A 107 5.77 -1.90 10.70
N PRO A 108 4.90 -1.01 11.19
CA PRO A 108 4.42 0.13 10.43
C PRO A 108 5.57 1.02 9.93
N ILE A 109 5.55 1.35 8.62
CA ILE A 109 6.62 2.19 8.04
C ILE A 109 6.52 3.65 8.50
N ARG A 110 5.31 4.09 8.89
CA ARG A 110 5.03 5.44 9.41
C ARG A 110 4.25 5.35 10.71
N PRO A 111 4.38 6.32 11.62
CA PRO A 111 3.59 6.36 12.85
C PRO A 111 2.13 6.70 12.56
N THR A 112 1.26 6.40 13.51
CA THR A 112 -0.16 6.76 13.48
C THR A 112 -0.32 8.29 13.36
N GLY A 113 -1.27 8.72 12.52
CA GLY A 113 -1.48 10.15 12.21
C GLY A 113 -0.67 10.65 11.02
N PHE A 114 0.31 9.90 10.56
CA PHE A 114 1.07 10.20 9.35
C PHE A 114 0.41 9.61 8.11
N CYS A 115 0.31 10.44 7.08
CA CYS A 115 -0.28 10.09 5.80
C CYS A 115 0.49 8.95 5.11
N ASN A 116 -0.17 7.81 4.82
CA ASN A 116 0.41 6.66 4.13
C ASN A 116 0.36 6.78 2.59
N VAL A 117 -0.18 7.88 2.05
CA VAL A 117 -0.19 8.10 0.60
C VAL A 117 1.25 8.05 0.07
N ASN A 118 1.44 7.40 -1.08
CA ASN A 118 2.77 7.16 -1.67
C ASN A 118 3.74 6.32 -0.80
N GLY A 119 3.30 5.72 0.30
CA GLY A 119 4.20 5.06 1.27
C GLY A 119 4.97 3.87 0.70
N LEU A 120 4.50 3.22 -0.37
CA LEU A 120 5.18 2.06 -0.94
C LEU A 120 6.55 2.39 -1.56
N PHE A 121 6.81 3.62 -2.00
CA PHE A 121 8.15 3.96 -2.49
C PHE A 121 9.21 3.97 -1.38
N GLU A 122 8.81 4.07 -0.11
CA GLU A 122 9.70 3.96 1.05
C GLU A 122 9.99 2.51 1.45
N THR A 123 9.35 1.54 0.82
CA THR A 123 9.54 0.11 1.11
C THR A 123 10.49 -0.52 0.09
N PRO A 124 11.29 -1.52 0.48
CA PRO A 124 12.23 -2.19 -0.42
C PRO A 124 11.57 -3.36 -1.17
N PHE A 125 10.37 -3.15 -1.77
CA PHE A 125 9.61 -4.23 -2.43
C PHE A 125 10.36 -4.87 -3.61
N GLU A 126 11.31 -4.17 -4.24
CA GLU A 126 12.11 -4.66 -5.37
C GLU A 126 13.14 -5.72 -4.97
N ILE A 127 13.47 -5.78 -3.67
CA ILE A 127 14.43 -6.71 -3.06
C ILE A 127 13.79 -7.49 -1.90
N ALA A 128 12.47 -7.61 -1.91
CA ALA A 128 11.70 -8.37 -0.93
C ALA A 128 11.69 -9.88 -1.23
N SER A 129 11.44 -10.71 -0.22
CA SER A 129 11.13 -12.14 -0.38
C SER A 129 9.68 -12.39 -0.68
N GLY A 130 8.82 -11.41 -0.43
CA GLY A 130 7.40 -11.52 -0.68
C GLY A 130 6.63 -10.27 -0.28
N VAL A 131 5.39 -10.23 -0.71
CA VAL A 131 4.42 -9.19 -0.35
C VAL A 131 3.14 -9.87 0.08
N GLU A 132 2.68 -9.56 1.28
CA GLU A 132 1.38 -9.97 1.78
C GLU A 132 0.40 -8.82 1.68
N THR A 133 -0.80 -9.12 1.25
CA THR A 133 -1.91 -8.18 1.27
C THR A 133 -3.06 -8.76 2.05
N ILE A 134 -3.48 -8.08 3.10
CA ILE A 134 -4.67 -8.41 3.89
C ILE A 134 -5.76 -7.45 3.45
N THR A 135 -6.87 -7.98 2.94
CA THR A 135 -8.03 -7.18 2.52
C THR A 135 -9.11 -7.16 3.60
N GLY A 136 -9.66 -5.97 3.87
CA GLY A 136 -10.64 -5.73 4.94
C GLY A 136 -10.02 -5.31 6.28
N PRO A 137 -10.86 -4.98 7.28
CA PRO A 137 -10.41 -4.44 8.57
C PRO A 137 -9.48 -5.40 9.31
N ALA A 138 -8.26 -4.94 9.55
CA ALA A 138 -7.21 -5.66 10.27
C ALA A 138 -6.71 -4.89 11.52
N SER A 139 -7.46 -3.86 11.94
CA SER A 139 -7.07 -2.99 13.07
C SER A 139 -6.94 -3.74 14.39
N ALA A 140 -7.70 -4.82 14.61
CA ALA A 140 -7.60 -5.66 15.81
C ALA A 140 -6.21 -6.30 15.97
N ARG A 141 -5.48 -6.50 14.86
CA ARG A 141 -4.13 -7.07 14.84
C ARG A 141 -3.05 -6.00 14.74
N TYR A 142 -3.21 -5.07 13.79
CA TYR A 142 -2.16 -4.15 13.35
C TYR A 142 -2.40 -2.71 13.78
N GLY A 143 -3.58 -2.40 14.34
CA GLY A 143 -3.90 -1.09 14.88
C GLY A 143 -4.44 -0.09 13.87
N ALA A 144 -4.31 1.17 14.23
CA ALA A 144 -4.80 2.31 13.48
C ALA A 144 -4.37 2.27 12.00
N ASN A 145 -5.22 2.82 11.13
CA ASN A 145 -5.05 2.86 9.68
C ASN A 145 -5.26 1.52 8.95
N ALA A 146 -5.18 0.35 9.62
CA ALA A 146 -5.51 -0.95 9.03
C ALA A 146 -7.02 -1.14 8.83
N MET A 147 -7.74 -0.06 8.48
CA MET A 147 -9.20 -0.03 8.39
C MET A 147 -9.73 -0.75 7.15
N HIS A 148 -9.13 -0.52 5.99
CA HIS A 148 -9.49 -1.20 4.74
C HIS A 148 -8.56 -2.36 4.41
N GLY A 149 -7.38 -2.42 5.00
CA GLY A 149 -6.42 -3.50 4.78
C GLY A 149 -4.99 -3.15 5.12
N VAL A 150 -4.12 -4.12 4.88
CA VAL A 150 -2.68 -4.04 5.18
C VAL A 150 -1.87 -4.54 3.99
N ILE A 151 -0.78 -3.88 3.71
CA ILE A 151 0.27 -4.34 2.81
C ILE A 151 1.54 -4.56 3.63
N ASN A 152 2.08 -5.78 3.64
CA ASN A 152 3.27 -6.14 4.39
C ASN A 152 4.37 -6.60 3.44
N ILE A 153 5.50 -5.89 3.45
CA ILE A 153 6.67 -6.21 2.64
C ILE A 153 7.61 -7.06 3.50
N LEU A 154 8.01 -8.22 2.98
CA LEU A 154 8.77 -9.22 3.70
C LEU A 154 10.23 -9.18 3.29
N SER A 155 11.10 -9.14 4.27
CA SER A 155 12.54 -9.21 4.03
C SER A 155 12.98 -10.59 3.57
N LYS A 156 13.95 -10.64 2.67
CA LYS A 156 14.59 -11.90 2.28
C LYS A 156 15.27 -12.58 3.49
N PRO A 157 15.26 -13.89 3.60
CA PRO A 157 16.03 -14.59 4.63
C PRO A 157 17.53 -14.37 4.42
N ILE A 158 18.31 -14.44 5.50
CA ILE A 158 19.76 -14.37 5.42
C ILE A 158 20.27 -15.66 4.78
N THR A 159 21.05 -15.55 3.69
CA THR A 159 21.67 -16.66 2.97
C THR A 159 23.08 -16.29 2.56
N SER A 160 23.90 -17.29 2.16
CA SER A 160 25.23 -17.07 1.59
C SER A 160 25.19 -16.81 0.07
N GLU A 161 24.02 -16.63 -0.51
CA GLU A 161 23.86 -16.36 -1.93
C GLU A 161 24.46 -15.00 -2.30
N ASN A 162 25.26 -14.97 -3.34
CA ASN A 162 25.74 -13.74 -3.96
C ASN A 162 25.08 -13.60 -5.33
N LYS A 163 24.27 -12.58 -5.49
CA LYS A 163 23.45 -12.37 -6.68
C LYS A 163 23.56 -10.95 -7.18
N PHE A 164 23.71 -10.81 -8.47
CA PHE A 164 23.67 -9.51 -9.16
C PHE A 164 22.63 -9.58 -10.27
N SER A 165 21.77 -8.56 -10.37
CA SER A 165 20.89 -8.43 -11.52
C SER A 165 20.85 -6.99 -12.03
N THR A 166 20.59 -6.86 -13.32
CA THR A 166 20.43 -5.58 -14.00
C THR A 166 19.32 -5.67 -15.03
N ASN A 167 18.60 -4.57 -15.19
CA ASN A 167 17.56 -4.43 -16.21
C ASN A 167 17.72 -3.08 -16.89
N ILE A 168 17.60 -3.07 -18.22
CA ILE A 168 17.58 -1.87 -19.04
C ILE A 168 16.30 -1.88 -19.89
N GLY A 169 15.74 -0.70 -20.17
CA GLY A 169 14.49 -0.62 -20.93
C GLY A 169 14.16 0.74 -21.48
N SER A 170 12.93 0.88 -21.90
CA SER A 170 12.35 2.12 -22.43
C SER A 170 12.56 3.30 -21.49
N ASN A 171 12.56 4.52 -22.02
CA ASN A 171 12.78 5.76 -21.26
C ASN A 171 14.10 5.78 -20.49
N ASN A 172 15.15 5.19 -21.07
CA ASN A 172 16.48 5.05 -20.48
C ASN A 172 16.48 4.39 -19.07
N TYR A 173 15.45 3.56 -18.82
CA TYR A 173 15.36 2.82 -17.54
C TYR A 173 16.56 1.93 -17.34
N LYS A 174 17.13 1.98 -16.14
CA LYS A 174 18.20 1.08 -15.70
C LYS A 174 17.96 0.75 -14.23
N ASN A 175 18.11 -0.51 -13.88
CA ASN A 175 18.22 -0.89 -12.48
C ASN A 175 19.41 -1.83 -12.24
N TYR A 176 19.83 -1.86 -10.99
CA TYR A 176 20.86 -2.77 -10.48
C TYR A 176 20.39 -3.29 -9.14
N LYS A 177 20.42 -4.61 -8.97
CA LYS A 177 20.17 -5.27 -7.69
C LYS A 177 21.41 -6.06 -7.30
N ILE A 178 21.77 -5.98 -6.04
CA ILE A 178 22.92 -6.67 -5.47
C ILE A 178 22.46 -7.34 -4.20
N ARG A 179 22.80 -8.61 -4.07
CA ARG A 179 22.64 -9.37 -2.84
C ARG A 179 23.97 -10.03 -2.48
N THR A 180 24.33 -9.97 -1.21
CA THR A 180 25.48 -10.70 -0.65
C THR A 180 25.22 -10.98 0.82
N GLY A 181 25.83 -12.03 1.34
CA GLY A 181 25.68 -12.37 2.75
C GLY A 181 26.57 -13.53 3.18
N ASN A 182 26.48 -13.86 4.44
CA ASN A 182 27.09 -15.04 5.05
C ASN A 182 25.99 -15.84 5.76
N LEU A 183 26.00 -17.12 5.58
CA LEU A 183 25.01 -18.02 6.14
C LEU A 183 24.86 -17.78 7.66
N GLU A 184 23.61 -17.51 8.09
CA GLU A 184 23.21 -17.31 9.48
C GLU A 184 23.58 -15.95 10.12
N ASP A 185 24.61 -15.20 9.63
CA ASP A 185 25.10 -14.03 10.33
C ASP A 185 24.54 -12.70 9.82
N TRP A 186 24.67 -12.46 8.51
CA TRP A 186 24.26 -11.18 7.93
C TRP A 186 23.96 -11.28 6.44
N SER A 187 23.16 -10.35 5.95
CA SER A 187 22.93 -10.11 4.52
C SER A 187 22.86 -8.62 4.21
N PHE A 188 23.20 -8.30 2.97
CA PHE A 188 23.06 -6.99 2.35
C PHE A 188 22.29 -7.14 1.05
N ASP A 189 21.24 -6.35 0.89
CA ASP A 189 20.46 -6.24 -0.33
C ASP A 189 20.43 -4.76 -0.77
N GLY A 190 20.75 -4.50 -2.04
CA GLY A 190 20.76 -3.16 -2.62
C GLY A 190 19.96 -3.09 -3.91
N PHE A 191 19.22 -1.99 -4.10
CA PHE A 191 18.50 -1.66 -5.32
C PHE A 191 18.79 -0.21 -5.71
N PHE A 192 19.12 0.01 -6.97
CA PHE A 192 19.42 1.31 -7.56
C PHE A 192 18.70 1.39 -8.90
N ALA A 193 17.93 2.43 -9.13
CA ALA A 193 17.20 2.62 -10.38
C ALA A 193 17.23 4.06 -10.85
N ASN A 194 17.23 4.24 -12.17
CA ASN A 194 17.09 5.50 -12.86
C ASN A 194 16.11 5.34 -14.04
N ASN A 195 15.30 6.36 -14.31
CA ASN A 195 14.37 6.43 -15.43
C ASN A 195 14.19 7.88 -15.85
N ASP A 196 14.28 8.19 -17.14
CA ASP A 196 14.07 9.55 -17.63
C ASP A 196 12.57 9.92 -17.74
N GLY A 197 11.66 8.94 -17.55
CA GLY A 197 10.21 9.12 -17.71
C GLY A 197 9.77 9.13 -19.17
N PHE A 198 8.50 8.80 -19.43
CA PHE A 198 7.94 8.87 -20.79
C PHE A 198 7.38 10.26 -21.14
N ARG A 199 7.18 11.10 -20.12
CA ARG A 199 6.73 12.49 -20.25
C ARG A 199 7.94 13.43 -20.10
N ASP A 200 7.79 14.62 -20.63
CA ASP A 200 8.80 15.67 -20.46
C ASP A 200 9.04 15.91 -18.95
N GLU A 201 10.31 15.96 -18.54
CA GLU A 201 10.72 16.24 -17.17
C GLU A 201 9.87 15.46 -16.13
N SER A 202 9.93 14.13 -16.22
CA SER A 202 9.19 13.20 -15.36
C SER A 202 10.03 12.03 -14.88
N GLY A 203 11.35 12.20 -14.87
CA GLY A 203 12.31 11.19 -14.48
C GLY A 203 12.39 10.97 -12.98
N TYR A 204 13.11 9.91 -12.58
CA TYR A 204 13.42 9.65 -11.18
C TYR A 204 14.71 8.86 -11.00
N ASP A 205 15.34 9.07 -9.83
CA ASP A 205 16.41 8.26 -9.28
C ASP A 205 15.96 7.68 -7.94
N GLN A 206 16.19 6.38 -7.75
CA GLN A 206 15.79 5.68 -6.54
C GLN A 206 16.89 4.75 -6.05
N GLN A 207 17.16 4.77 -4.74
CA GLN A 207 18.09 3.89 -4.07
C GLN A 207 17.44 3.27 -2.84
N LYS A 208 17.62 1.96 -2.66
CA LYS A 208 17.14 1.22 -1.49
C LYS A 208 18.20 0.24 -1.02
N ILE A 209 18.45 0.24 0.27
CA ILE A 209 19.45 -0.63 0.90
C ILE A 209 18.79 -1.31 2.09
N LYS A 210 19.02 -2.60 2.22
CA LYS A 210 18.66 -3.39 3.38
C LYS A 210 19.87 -4.13 3.92
N ILE A 211 20.05 -4.05 5.23
CA ILE A 211 21.10 -4.76 5.97
C ILE A 211 20.40 -5.56 7.07
N GLN A 212 20.77 -6.81 7.22
CA GLN A 212 20.21 -7.70 8.23
C GLN A 212 21.32 -8.48 8.92
N SER A 213 21.12 -8.73 10.22
CA SER A 213 21.99 -9.62 10.99
C SER A 213 21.20 -10.38 12.02
N ASN A 214 21.48 -11.67 12.14
CA ASN A 214 20.93 -12.54 13.17
C ASN A 214 22.06 -12.94 14.14
N PHE A 215 21.75 -12.94 15.42
CA PHE A 215 22.67 -13.36 16.47
C PHE A 215 21.91 -13.82 17.71
N SER A 216 22.58 -14.46 18.63
CA SER A 216 21.95 -14.93 19.89
C SER A 216 22.47 -14.11 21.07
N VAL A 217 21.57 -13.73 21.96
CA VAL A 217 21.88 -13.06 23.23
C VAL A 217 21.30 -13.89 24.37
N SER A 218 22.13 -14.68 25.05
CA SER A 218 21.66 -15.64 26.04
C SER A 218 20.64 -16.62 25.41
N SER A 219 19.41 -16.68 25.94
CA SER A 219 18.33 -17.54 25.42
C SER A 219 17.43 -16.87 24.38
N TRP A 220 17.80 -15.68 23.91
CA TRP A 220 17.04 -14.92 22.92
C TRP A 220 17.72 -14.97 21.55
N ASN A 221 16.95 -15.22 20.53
CA ASN A 221 17.35 -15.02 19.13
C ASN A 221 17.08 -13.58 18.76
N ALA A 222 18.10 -12.90 18.28
CA ALA A 222 18.06 -11.50 17.89
C ALA A 222 18.11 -11.35 16.36
N SER A 223 17.22 -10.54 15.81
CA SER A 223 17.23 -10.14 14.40
C SER A 223 17.27 -8.63 14.31
N LEU A 224 18.40 -8.10 13.83
CA LEU A 224 18.62 -6.67 13.58
C LEU A 224 18.43 -6.39 12.09
N LYS A 225 17.62 -5.40 11.75
CA LYS A 225 17.37 -4.99 10.37
C LYS A 225 17.46 -3.48 10.24
N ALA A 226 18.10 -3.02 9.15
CA ALA A 226 18.15 -1.61 8.77
C ALA A 226 17.73 -1.45 7.32
N THR A 227 16.81 -0.52 7.06
CA THR A 227 16.32 -0.17 5.72
C THR A 227 16.55 1.31 5.48
N LEU A 228 17.18 1.64 4.36
CA LEU A 228 17.43 3.00 3.89
C LEU A 228 16.83 3.17 2.50
N THR A 229 16.04 4.22 2.29
CA THR A 229 15.47 4.53 0.98
C THR A 229 15.68 6.00 0.65
N ASN A 230 15.94 6.28 -0.63
CA ASN A 230 16.02 7.61 -1.19
C ASN A 230 15.32 7.64 -2.54
N LEU A 231 14.48 8.63 -2.76
CA LEU A 231 13.81 8.92 -4.02
C LEU A 231 13.99 10.39 -4.34
N ASN A 232 14.46 10.69 -5.56
CA ASN A 232 14.42 12.02 -6.14
C ASN A 232 13.65 11.89 -7.45
N GLN A 233 12.56 12.63 -7.61
CA GLN A 233 11.77 12.54 -8.82
C GLN A 233 11.16 13.87 -9.25
N GLU A 234 11.06 14.05 -10.55
CA GLU A 234 10.27 15.07 -11.21
C GLU A 234 8.78 14.67 -11.22
N THR A 235 7.88 15.64 -11.15
CA THR A 235 6.45 15.37 -11.02
C THR A 235 5.65 16.06 -12.10
N ALA A 236 5.29 15.36 -13.16
CA ALA A 236 4.58 15.92 -14.30
C ALA A 236 3.09 16.23 -14.05
N GLY A 237 2.48 15.65 -13.02
CA GLY A 237 1.07 15.87 -12.69
C GLY A 237 0.09 15.32 -13.73
N TYR A 238 -1.14 15.80 -13.69
CA TYR A 238 -2.21 15.40 -14.63
C TYR A 238 -2.23 16.29 -15.90
N ILE A 239 -2.89 15.79 -16.94
CA ILE A 239 -3.29 16.57 -18.11
C ILE A 239 -4.81 16.79 -18.09
N THR A 240 -5.30 17.84 -18.77
CA THR A 240 -6.72 18.22 -18.79
C THR A 240 -7.31 18.19 -20.20
N GLY A 241 -8.61 17.93 -20.28
CA GLY A 241 -9.38 17.91 -21.53
C GLY A 241 -10.02 16.57 -21.82
N LEU A 242 -11.14 16.56 -22.53
CA LEU A 242 -11.90 15.35 -22.83
C LEU A 242 -11.03 14.31 -23.53
N LYS A 243 -10.79 13.16 -22.86
CA LYS A 243 -9.95 12.04 -23.38
C LYS A 243 -8.55 12.47 -23.84
N ALA A 244 -7.98 13.51 -23.22
CA ALA A 244 -6.70 14.09 -23.59
C ALA A 244 -5.54 13.09 -23.60
N TYR A 245 -5.62 12.01 -22.83
CA TYR A 245 -4.64 10.93 -22.81
C TYR A 245 -4.51 10.14 -24.12
N ARG A 246 -5.44 10.32 -25.07
CA ARG A 246 -5.39 9.68 -26.40
C ARG A 246 -4.56 10.44 -27.42
N ASP A 247 -4.26 11.70 -27.15
CA ASP A 247 -3.33 12.49 -27.96
C ASP A 247 -1.91 12.20 -27.48
N GLU A 248 -1.10 11.56 -28.33
CA GLU A 248 0.23 11.09 -27.97
C GLU A 248 1.18 12.25 -27.60
N ASP A 249 1.18 13.34 -28.36
CA ASP A 249 2.03 14.50 -28.12
C ASP A 249 1.59 15.26 -26.87
N TYR A 250 0.26 15.39 -26.67
CA TYR A 250 -0.29 16.08 -25.52
C TYR A 250 -0.10 15.28 -24.23
N SER A 251 -0.19 13.96 -24.30
CA SER A 251 0.00 13.08 -23.15
C SER A 251 1.43 13.11 -22.59
N LYS A 252 2.43 13.43 -23.42
CA LYS A 252 3.84 13.57 -23.04
C LYS A 252 4.16 14.90 -22.35
N ARG A 253 3.32 15.93 -22.54
CA ARG A 253 3.60 17.27 -22.00
C ARG A 253 3.60 17.29 -20.48
N ASN A 254 4.58 17.97 -19.91
CA ASN A 254 4.61 18.36 -18.52
C ASN A 254 4.24 19.85 -18.40
N PHE A 255 3.14 20.14 -17.70
CA PHE A 255 2.70 21.51 -17.42
C PHE A 255 3.30 22.11 -16.16
N ASN A 256 4.13 21.33 -15.44
CA ASN A 256 4.74 21.67 -14.18
C ASN A 256 6.23 21.26 -14.17
N PRO A 257 7.07 21.82 -15.05
CA PRO A 257 8.45 21.35 -15.25
C PRO A 257 9.33 21.50 -14.01
N ASP A 258 9.01 22.45 -13.14
CA ASP A 258 9.76 22.66 -11.89
C ASP A 258 9.28 21.81 -10.71
N ALA A 259 8.24 20.97 -10.92
CA ALA A 259 7.65 20.20 -9.86
C ALA A 259 8.47 18.93 -9.55
N TYR A 260 8.69 18.68 -8.26
CA TYR A 260 9.46 17.53 -7.78
C TYR A 260 8.94 17.00 -6.45
N ARG A 261 9.36 15.77 -6.15
CA ARG A 261 9.20 15.15 -4.84
C ARG A 261 10.48 14.39 -4.49
N ASP A 262 11.14 14.83 -3.43
CA ASP A 262 12.29 14.15 -2.85
C ASP A 262 11.87 13.53 -1.51
N ALA A 263 12.22 12.27 -1.28
CA ALA A 263 11.88 11.57 -0.06
C ALA A 263 13.03 10.67 0.41
N LYS A 264 13.29 10.70 1.71
CA LYS A 264 14.27 9.83 2.37
C LYS A 264 13.62 9.15 3.55
N SER A 265 13.87 7.85 3.70
CA SER A 265 13.37 7.11 4.86
C SER A 265 14.46 6.18 5.40
N GLN A 266 14.54 6.10 6.71
CA GLN A 266 15.50 5.27 7.44
C GLN A 266 14.73 4.54 8.55
N ARG A 267 14.88 3.23 8.60
CA ARG A 267 14.27 2.39 9.62
C ARG A 267 15.31 1.41 10.16
N VAL A 268 15.34 1.27 11.47
CA VAL A 268 16.13 0.24 12.16
C VAL A 268 15.21 -0.48 13.12
N SER A 269 15.24 -1.80 13.12
CA SER A 269 14.48 -2.63 14.05
C SER A 269 15.33 -3.73 14.65
N LEU A 270 15.08 -4.02 15.93
CA LEU A 270 15.63 -5.16 16.65
C LEU A 270 14.47 -6.00 17.18
N ARG A 271 14.39 -7.25 16.73
CA ARG A 271 13.45 -8.24 17.27
C ARG A 271 14.21 -9.27 18.07
N LEU A 272 13.82 -9.43 19.32
CA LEU A 272 14.27 -10.48 20.22
C LEU A 272 13.15 -11.50 20.34
N THR A 273 13.45 -12.77 20.12
CA THR A 273 12.48 -13.88 20.23
C THR A 273 13.04 -14.96 21.14
N GLN A 274 12.23 -15.40 22.07
CA GLN A 274 12.52 -16.53 22.93
C GLN A 274 11.39 -17.53 22.83
N GLU A 275 11.73 -18.77 22.51
CA GLU A 275 10.77 -19.85 22.33
C GLU A 275 10.99 -20.92 23.40
N ASP A 276 9.92 -21.37 24.00
CA ASP A 276 9.85 -22.61 24.78
C ASP A 276 8.78 -23.54 24.19
N ASN A 277 8.56 -24.71 24.76
CA ASN A 277 7.66 -25.72 24.21
C ASN A 277 6.20 -25.25 23.98
N LYS A 278 5.77 -24.20 24.65
CA LYS A 278 4.37 -23.71 24.62
C LYS A 278 4.26 -22.18 24.44
N ASN A 279 5.36 -21.46 24.52
CA ASN A 279 5.31 -20.01 24.47
C ASN A 279 6.35 -19.42 23.53
N ILE A 280 5.96 -18.39 22.80
CA ILE A 280 6.86 -17.52 22.06
C ILE A 280 6.75 -16.12 22.65
N ASN A 281 7.84 -15.63 23.23
CA ASN A 281 7.93 -14.26 23.72
C ASN A 281 8.71 -13.45 22.69
N SER A 282 8.21 -12.29 22.30
CA SER A 282 8.90 -11.38 21.39
C SER A 282 8.91 -9.94 21.88
N ILE A 283 10.05 -9.30 21.70
CA ILE A 283 10.25 -7.87 21.93
C ILE A 283 10.74 -7.29 20.62
N THR A 284 9.94 -6.43 19.99
CA THR A 284 10.31 -5.73 18.75
C THR A 284 10.43 -4.25 19.04
N SER A 285 11.63 -3.69 18.97
CA SER A 285 11.88 -2.26 19.08
C SER A 285 12.30 -1.70 17.72
N TYR A 286 11.87 -0.47 17.41
CA TYR A 286 12.19 0.15 16.13
C TYR A 286 12.29 1.67 16.24
N VAL A 287 13.14 2.24 15.38
CA VAL A 287 13.26 3.67 15.12
C VAL A 287 13.01 3.96 13.66
N ARG A 288 12.35 5.08 13.38
CA ARG A 288 12.05 5.52 12.02
C ARG A 288 12.34 7.01 11.88
N ASN A 289 12.92 7.38 10.76
CA ASN A 289 13.10 8.76 10.32
C ASN A 289 12.66 8.88 8.88
N ASN A 290 11.89 9.91 8.57
CA ASN A 290 11.43 10.22 7.23
C ASN A 290 11.50 11.72 7.01
N ASP A 291 11.99 12.13 5.83
CA ASP A 291 12.05 13.51 5.37
C ASP A 291 11.52 13.56 3.94
N MET A 292 10.63 14.52 3.63
CA MET A 292 10.08 14.72 2.30
C MET A 292 10.00 16.20 1.95
N LYS A 293 10.37 16.51 0.70
CA LYS A 293 10.14 17.80 0.04
C LYS A 293 9.20 17.58 -1.12
N PHE A 294 8.13 18.32 -1.16
CA PHE A 294 7.12 18.21 -2.20
C PHE A 294 6.70 19.57 -2.74
N PHE A 295 7.04 19.85 -3.99
CA PHE A 295 6.57 21.02 -4.70
C PHE A 295 5.12 20.80 -5.14
N GLN A 296 4.18 21.47 -4.48
CA GLN A 296 2.73 21.24 -4.64
C GLN A 296 2.18 21.95 -5.90
N HIS A 297 2.56 21.43 -7.07
CA HIS A 297 2.21 21.99 -8.37
C HIS A 297 0.70 22.12 -8.65
N PHE A 298 -0.15 21.36 -7.95
CA PHE A 298 -1.60 21.38 -8.09
C PHE A 298 -2.27 22.52 -7.29
N LEU A 299 -1.54 23.20 -6.44
CA LEU A 299 -2.04 24.34 -5.67
C LEU A 299 -1.65 25.66 -6.33
N PRO A 300 -2.54 26.70 -6.34
CA PRO A 300 -2.15 28.04 -6.76
C PRO A 300 -0.99 28.57 -5.90
N GLY A 301 0.02 29.12 -6.56
CA GLY A 301 1.23 29.60 -5.89
C GLY A 301 2.30 28.55 -5.68
N THR A 302 2.00 27.30 -6.06
CA THR A 302 2.94 26.16 -6.06
C THR A 302 3.86 26.13 -4.81
N PRO A 303 3.26 26.07 -3.60
CA PRO A 303 4.06 26.12 -2.38
C PRO A 303 4.92 24.85 -2.25
N LEU A 304 6.10 25.00 -1.67
CA LEU A 304 6.94 23.89 -1.26
C LEU A 304 6.49 23.41 0.12
N GLU A 305 6.13 22.14 0.22
CA GLU A 305 5.92 21.45 1.48
C GLU A 305 7.19 20.68 1.85
N GLU A 306 7.67 20.92 3.07
CA GLU A 306 8.71 20.12 3.70
C GLU A 306 8.10 19.49 4.94
N ASN A 307 8.10 18.17 5.02
CA ASN A 307 7.57 17.43 6.16
C ASN A 307 8.45 16.24 6.53
N GLY A 308 8.32 15.81 7.77
CA GLY A 308 9.10 14.68 8.26
C GLY A 308 8.59 14.17 9.59
N HIS A 309 9.15 13.06 10.03
CA HIS A 309 8.97 12.56 11.38
C HIS A 309 10.17 11.79 11.87
N GLN A 310 10.37 11.83 13.19
CA GLN A 310 11.23 10.93 13.93
C GLN A 310 10.37 10.14 14.90
N SER A 311 10.59 8.84 15.02
CA SER A 311 9.74 8.01 15.87
C SER A 311 10.47 6.81 16.45
N PHE A 312 10.00 6.37 17.61
CA PHE A 312 10.44 5.18 18.30
C PHE A 312 9.22 4.34 18.67
N GLY A 313 9.29 3.04 18.49
CA GLY A 313 8.23 2.13 18.94
C GLY A 313 8.76 0.85 19.55
N ILE A 314 7.93 0.24 20.38
CA ILE A 314 8.18 -1.07 20.99
C ILE A 314 6.89 -1.88 20.98
N ILE A 315 7.00 -3.15 20.60
CA ILE A 315 5.93 -4.15 20.67
C ILE A 315 6.41 -5.29 21.58
N LEU A 316 5.69 -5.54 22.64
CA LEU A 316 5.87 -6.68 23.51
C LEU A 316 4.73 -7.65 23.23
N GLN A 317 5.06 -8.87 22.83
CA GLN A 317 4.07 -9.88 22.47
C GLN A 317 4.42 -11.22 23.09
N ARG A 318 3.40 -11.93 23.53
CA ARG A 318 3.49 -13.33 23.94
C ARG A 318 2.42 -14.13 23.21
N ILE A 319 2.83 -15.25 22.65
CA ILE A 319 1.97 -16.30 22.12
C ILE A 319 2.07 -17.48 23.07
N SER A 320 0.96 -18.02 23.51
CA SER A 320 0.90 -19.20 24.36
C SER A 320 0.02 -20.25 23.71
N ASP A 321 0.62 -21.40 23.38
CA ASP A 321 -0.09 -22.51 22.77
C ASP A 321 -0.65 -23.45 23.84
N TYR A 322 -1.96 -23.59 23.81
CA TYR A 322 -2.72 -24.54 24.59
C TYR A 322 -3.19 -25.68 23.67
N ASP A 323 -3.58 -26.80 24.24
CA ASP A 323 -3.96 -27.98 23.46
C ASP A 323 -5.13 -27.74 22.49
N SER A 324 -5.96 -26.72 22.73
CA SER A 324 -7.16 -26.41 21.95
C SER A 324 -7.18 -25.02 21.31
N PHE A 325 -6.23 -24.14 21.62
CA PHE A 325 -6.16 -22.79 21.04
C PHE A 325 -4.79 -22.16 21.30
N SER A 326 -4.49 -21.11 20.53
CA SER A 326 -3.36 -20.21 20.77
C SER A 326 -3.86 -18.88 21.31
N LEU A 327 -3.27 -18.40 22.40
CA LEU A 327 -3.54 -17.08 22.98
C LEU A 327 -2.42 -16.12 22.61
N ILE A 328 -2.77 -15.04 21.93
CA ILE A 328 -1.86 -13.96 21.56
C ILE A 328 -2.20 -12.75 22.42
N GLN A 329 -1.21 -12.14 23.06
CA GLN A 329 -1.42 -10.95 23.87
C GLN A 329 -0.21 -10.03 23.79
N GLY A 330 -0.45 -8.72 23.91
CA GLY A 330 0.68 -7.80 23.86
C GLY A 330 0.32 -6.34 24.09
N ILE A 331 1.37 -5.56 24.09
CA ILE A 331 1.35 -4.11 24.26
C ILE A 331 2.20 -3.50 23.15
N GLN A 332 1.73 -2.40 22.58
CA GLN A 332 2.51 -1.57 21.67
C GLN A 332 2.54 -0.14 22.20
N ILE A 333 3.72 0.48 22.14
CA ILE A 333 3.92 1.89 22.39
C ILE A 333 4.62 2.46 21.17
N ASP A 334 4.12 3.58 20.64
CA ASP A 334 4.70 4.31 19.52
C ASP A 334 4.74 5.81 19.84
N LEU A 335 5.91 6.41 19.77
CA LEU A 335 6.17 7.81 20.06
C LEU A 335 6.74 8.45 18.79
N ALA A 336 6.16 9.55 18.36
CA ALA A 336 6.62 10.25 17.17
C ALA A 336 6.59 11.76 17.36
N LYS A 337 7.58 12.42 16.78
CA LYS A 337 7.59 13.87 16.55
C LYS A 337 7.51 14.11 15.06
N ALA A 338 6.49 14.85 14.66
CA ALA A 338 6.20 15.22 13.28
C ALA A 338 6.41 16.72 13.08
N GLU A 339 6.83 17.11 11.88
CA GLU A 339 6.97 18.52 11.51
C GLU A 339 6.45 18.76 10.09
N LEU A 340 5.93 19.94 9.86
CA LEU A 340 5.54 20.39 8.52
C LEU A 340 5.75 21.90 8.39
N THR A 341 6.43 22.29 7.29
CA THR A 341 6.44 23.67 6.79
C THR A 341 5.86 23.71 5.38
N GLU A 342 5.09 24.74 5.07
CA GLU A 342 4.63 25.05 3.72
C GLU A 342 4.99 26.50 3.39
N THR A 343 5.79 26.69 2.34
CA THR A 343 6.31 28.01 1.96
C THR A 343 6.03 28.29 0.49
N GLN A 344 5.40 29.44 0.21
CA GLN A 344 5.25 29.97 -1.15
C GLN A 344 6.39 30.93 -1.43
N LYS A 345 7.26 30.57 -2.38
CA LYS A 345 8.48 31.32 -2.71
C LYS A 345 8.18 32.69 -3.30
N ASP A 346 7.23 32.77 -4.21
CA ASP A 346 6.95 33.97 -4.99
C ASP A 346 5.52 34.47 -4.79
N ALA A 347 5.31 35.78 -4.98
CA ALA A 347 3.98 36.36 -4.96
C ALA A 347 3.14 35.82 -6.13
N LEU A 348 1.91 35.35 -5.84
CA LEU A 348 1.03 34.80 -6.84
C LEU A 348 0.49 35.90 -7.77
N THR A 349 0.67 35.72 -9.09
CA THR A 349 0.19 36.64 -10.14
C THR A 349 -0.63 35.87 -11.16
N THR A 350 -1.90 35.59 -10.82
CA THR A 350 -2.86 34.91 -11.72
C THR A 350 -3.98 35.86 -12.15
N SER A 351 -4.84 35.41 -13.05
CA SER A 351 -6.08 36.13 -13.41
C SER A 351 -7.11 36.22 -12.25
N SER A 352 -6.92 35.43 -11.18
CA SER A 352 -7.80 35.41 -10.02
C SER A 352 -7.33 36.39 -8.95
N ALA A 353 -8.00 37.56 -8.84
CA ALA A 353 -7.75 38.54 -7.78
C ALA A 353 -7.91 37.91 -6.38
N PHE A 354 -8.83 36.96 -6.21
CA PHE A 354 -9.02 36.21 -4.97
C PHE A 354 -7.78 35.36 -4.61
N ASN A 355 -7.29 34.57 -5.53
CA ASN A 355 -6.10 33.75 -5.28
C ASN A 355 -4.89 34.62 -4.95
N ASN A 356 -4.63 35.68 -5.74
CA ASN A 356 -3.50 36.56 -5.54
C ASN A 356 -3.53 37.25 -4.16
N ALA A 357 -4.72 37.62 -3.69
CA ALA A 357 -4.88 38.35 -2.42
C ALA A 357 -4.93 37.45 -1.18
N THR A 358 -5.26 36.13 -1.35
CA THR A 358 -5.47 35.21 -0.22
C THR A 358 -4.38 34.19 -0.04
N ARG A 359 -3.47 34.02 -1.03
CA ARG A 359 -2.31 33.14 -0.97
C ARG A 359 -1.03 33.97 -1.09
N PRO A 360 -0.55 34.53 0.02
CA PRO A 360 0.61 35.43 0.00
C PRO A 360 1.91 34.64 -0.15
N GLN A 361 2.94 35.32 -0.62
CA GLN A 361 4.33 34.90 -0.47
C GLN A 361 4.69 34.75 1.02
N GLY A 362 5.58 33.80 1.35
CA GLY A 362 6.03 33.48 2.71
C GLY A 362 5.46 32.15 3.21
N LYS A 363 5.63 31.89 4.49
CA LYS A 363 5.15 30.66 5.13
C LYS A 363 3.62 30.68 5.29
N HIS A 364 3.00 29.58 4.91
CA HIS A 364 1.57 29.31 5.11
C HIS A 364 1.33 28.51 6.39
N TYR A 365 2.15 27.47 6.61
CA TYR A 365 2.14 26.64 7.81
C TYR A 365 3.57 26.41 8.29
N ASP A 366 3.71 26.30 9.59
CA ASP A 366 4.92 25.87 10.30
C ASP A 366 4.46 25.33 11.66
N TYR A 367 4.49 24.01 11.83
CA TYR A 367 4.01 23.37 13.05
C TYR A 367 4.73 22.06 13.35
N GLU A 368 4.65 21.66 14.60
CA GLU A 368 5.10 20.35 15.11
C GLU A 368 3.93 19.62 15.77
N VAL A 369 3.99 18.29 15.77
CA VAL A 369 3.03 17.42 16.47
C VAL A 369 3.77 16.29 17.15
N ASP A 370 3.66 16.20 18.47
CA ASP A 370 4.05 15.03 19.22
C ASP A 370 2.89 14.03 19.26
N SER A 371 3.12 12.83 18.71
CA SER A 371 2.14 11.74 18.71
C SER A 371 2.55 10.65 19.69
N THR A 372 1.62 10.23 20.55
CA THR A 372 1.78 9.11 21.47
C THR A 372 0.67 8.10 21.23
N VAL A 373 1.04 6.85 21.01
CA VAL A 373 0.10 5.74 20.86
C VAL A 373 0.45 4.66 21.90
N ILE A 374 -0.56 4.23 22.66
CA ILE A 374 -0.47 3.06 23.54
C ILE A 374 -1.59 2.12 23.16
N ALA A 375 -1.25 0.87 22.86
CA ALA A 375 -2.22 -0.14 22.49
C ALA A 375 -2.07 -1.42 23.30
N LEU A 376 -3.20 -2.00 23.67
CA LEU A 376 -3.32 -3.30 24.29
C LEU A 376 -4.07 -4.22 23.35
N PHE A 377 -3.57 -5.42 23.11
CA PHE A 377 -4.23 -6.38 22.23
C PHE A 377 -4.23 -7.79 22.80
N VAL A 378 -5.29 -8.51 22.48
CA VAL A 378 -5.45 -9.92 22.80
C VAL A 378 -6.21 -10.62 21.69
N GLY A 379 -5.80 -11.84 21.36
CA GLY A 379 -6.45 -12.68 20.38
C GLY A 379 -6.44 -14.16 20.78
N ILE A 380 -7.49 -14.85 20.41
CA ILE A 380 -7.60 -16.30 20.47
C ILE A 380 -7.63 -16.78 19.03
N GLU A 381 -6.65 -17.60 18.69
CA GLU A 381 -6.55 -18.24 17.39
C GLU A 381 -6.65 -19.75 17.53
N ASP A 382 -7.09 -20.39 16.45
CA ASP A 382 -7.14 -21.85 16.34
C ASP A 382 -7.90 -22.54 17.51
N TYR A 383 -9.03 -21.94 17.96
CA TYR A 383 -9.89 -22.56 18.92
C TYR A 383 -10.74 -23.66 18.28
N TYR A 384 -10.28 -24.90 18.39
CA TYR A 384 -10.93 -26.04 17.79
C TYR A 384 -12.15 -26.48 18.61
N LEU A 385 -13.36 -26.20 18.10
CA LEU A 385 -14.61 -26.77 18.65
C LEU A 385 -14.72 -28.26 18.36
N ASN A 386 -14.21 -28.68 17.20
CA ASN A 386 -14.06 -30.05 16.76
C ASN A 386 -13.02 -30.13 15.64
N ASN A 387 -12.75 -31.29 15.12
CA ASN A 387 -11.72 -31.49 14.07
C ASN A 387 -11.94 -30.67 12.80
N ASN A 388 -13.15 -30.17 12.56
CA ASN A 388 -13.53 -29.51 11.32
C ASN A 388 -13.92 -28.02 11.49
N LEU A 389 -13.92 -27.50 12.70
CA LEU A 389 -14.35 -26.11 12.95
C LEU A 389 -13.41 -25.42 13.94
N ASN A 390 -12.82 -24.34 13.46
CA ASN A 390 -11.91 -23.49 14.18
C ASN A 390 -12.53 -22.10 14.36
N LEU A 391 -12.48 -21.55 15.57
CA LEU A 391 -12.94 -20.21 15.90
C LEU A 391 -11.73 -19.30 16.18
N PHE A 392 -11.90 -18.02 15.92
CA PHE A 392 -10.93 -16.99 16.27
C PHE A 392 -11.63 -15.71 16.72
N ALA A 393 -10.97 -14.96 17.60
CA ALA A 393 -11.43 -13.66 18.05
C ALA A 393 -10.25 -12.78 18.47
N ASP A 394 -10.21 -11.55 17.98
CA ASP A 394 -9.18 -10.56 18.30
C ASP A 394 -9.83 -9.27 18.78
N THR A 395 -9.18 -8.60 19.72
CA THR A 395 -9.56 -7.24 20.12
C THR A 395 -8.31 -6.41 20.45
N ARG A 396 -8.41 -5.10 20.18
CA ARG A 396 -7.35 -4.14 20.45
C ARG A 396 -7.96 -2.81 20.88
N ALA A 397 -7.45 -2.28 21.99
CA ALA A 397 -7.75 -0.95 22.46
C ALA A 397 -6.54 -0.04 22.23
N GLU A 398 -6.75 1.11 21.59
CA GLU A 398 -5.71 2.13 21.34
C GLU A 398 -6.06 3.46 21.98
N PHE A 399 -5.05 4.06 22.60
CA PHE A 399 -5.08 5.41 23.14
C PHE A 399 -4.09 6.24 22.34
N ILE A 400 -4.62 7.21 21.60
CA ILE A 400 -3.86 8.05 20.66
C ILE A 400 -3.96 9.49 21.13
N LYS A 401 -2.82 10.16 21.28
CA LYS A 401 -2.72 11.56 21.67
C LYS A 401 -1.88 12.32 20.66
N TYR A 402 -2.37 13.48 20.20
CA TYR A 402 -1.63 14.46 19.43
C TYR A 402 -1.49 15.75 20.22
N ASP A 403 -0.26 16.18 20.48
CA ASP A 403 0.05 17.49 21.02
C ASP A 403 0.56 18.36 19.87
N TYR A 404 -0.28 19.27 19.40
CA TYR A 404 0.00 20.18 18.27
C TYR A 404 0.57 21.51 18.79
N ALA A 405 1.71 21.92 18.24
CA ALA A 405 2.35 23.20 18.48
C ALA A 405 2.46 24.01 17.18
N ASN A 406 1.89 25.20 17.16
CA ASN A 406 1.94 26.12 16.03
C ASN A 406 3.13 27.09 16.20
N ASN A 407 4.11 27.03 15.29
CA ASN A 407 5.30 27.87 15.31
C ASN A 407 5.05 29.28 14.69
N MET A 408 3.80 29.60 14.33
CA MET A 408 3.42 30.86 13.71
C MET A 408 2.29 31.56 14.49
N ILE A 409 1.90 32.75 14.04
CA ILE A 409 0.74 33.43 14.57
C ILE A 409 -0.53 32.65 14.19
N SER A 410 -1.34 32.29 15.18
CA SER A 410 -2.61 31.59 14.96
C SER A 410 -3.61 32.42 14.14
N GLY A 411 -4.45 31.73 13.38
CA GLY A 411 -5.49 32.36 12.56
C GLY A 411 -5.13 32.43 11.07
N ASN A 412 -5.91 33.20 10.32
CA ASN A 412 -5.83 33.32 8.86
C ASN A 412 -5.10 34.61 8.41
N THR A 413 -3.90 34.81 8.95
CA THR A 413 -3.03 35.96 8.68
C THR A 413 -1.81 35.58 7.86
N ARG A 414 -1.11 36.57 7.31
CA ARG A 414 0.25 36.39 6.77
C ARG A 414 1.21 36.00 7.88
N GLU A 415 2.43 35.65 7.51
CA GLU A 415 3.50 35.30 8.44
C GLU A 415 3.77 36.40 9.47
N ASP A 416 3.73 37.67 9.05
CA ASP A 416 3.93 38.86 9.88
C ASP A 416 2.68 39.28 10.70
N GLY A 417 1.61 38.51 10.66
CA GLY A 417 0.34 38.80 11.34
C GLY A 417 -0.60 39.78 10.58
N SER A 418 -0.20 40.34 9.46
CA SER A 418 -1.05 41.20 8.64
C SER A 418 -2.17 40.40 7.95
N LYS A 419 -3.29 41.04 7.68
CA LYS A 419 -4.45 40.39 7.04
C LYS A 419 -4.26 40.29 5.53
N CYS A 420 -4.64 39.15 4.97
CA CYS A 420 -4.86 38.98 3.55
C CYS A 420 -6.12 39.72 3.08
N GLY A 421 -6.26 39.96 1.78
CA GLY A 421 -7.50 40.45 1.17
C GLY A 421 -8.70 39.51 1.35
N PHE A 422 -9.88 39.92 0.96
CA PHE A 422 -11.11 39.12 1.03
C PHE A 422 -11.40 38.51 2.42
N GLY A 423 -11.04 39.22 3.51
CA GLY A 423 -11.33 38.82 4.89
C GLY A 423 -10.35 37.81 5.49
N GLY A 424 -9.13 37.70 4.98
CA GLY A 424 -8.04 36.90 5.52
C GLY A 424 -7.44 35.92 4.51
N CYS A 425 -6.33 35.26 4.88
CA CYS A 425 -5.67 34.29 4.04
C CYS A 425 -6.53 33.05 3.81
N TYR A 426 -6.24 32.28 2.76
CA TYR A 426 -7.03 31.10 2.39
C TYR A 426 -6.89 29.95 3.41
N TYR A 427 -5.81 29.90 4.10
CA TYR A 427 -5.49 28.94 5.16
C TYR A 427 -5.75 29.52 6.54
N ASN A 428 -5.92 28.64 7.53
CA ASN A 428 -6.07 29.01 8.94
C ASN A 428 -5.22 28.09 9.81
N ARG A 429 -4.48 28.67 10.75
CA ARG A 429 -3.64 27.94 11.69
C ARG A 429 -4.31 27.86 13.04
N PRO A 430 -4.59 26.68 13.60
CA PRO A 430 -5.10 26.57 14.96
C PRO A 430 -4.05 27.06 15.97
N SER A 431 -4.48 27.45 17.15
CA SER A 431 -3.60 27.60 18.31
C SER A 431 -3.16 26.23 18.82
N ASP A 432 -2.10 26.20 19.64
CA ASP A 432 -1.64 24.99 20.31
C ASP A 432 -2.80 24.25 20.95
N ARG A 433 -2.84 22.94 20.79
CA ARG A 433 -3.92 22.08 21.27
C ARG A 433 -3.49 20.63 21.45
N THR A 434 -4.27 19.92 22.24
CA THR A 434 -4.15 18.48 22.41
C THR A 434 -5.43 17.80 21.95
N ASP A 435 -5.30 16.76 21.11
CA ASP A 435 -6.39 15.92 20.65
C ASP A 435 -6.18 14.48 21.09
N ASN A 436 -7.24 13.80 21.53
CA ASN A 436 -7.19 12.43 22.02
C ASN A 436 -8.23 11.59 21.30
N PHE A 437 -7.83 10.39 20.88
CA PHE A 437 -8.68 9.38 20.26
C PHE A 437 -8.54 8.07 21.05
N ASN A 438 -9.67 7.49 21.44
CA ASN A 438 -9.72 6.24 22.18
C ASN A 438 -10.54 5.25 21.38
N GLU A 439 -9.87 4.25 20.82
CA GLU A 439 -10.47 3.39 19.82
C GLU A 439 -10.45 1.93 20.26
N LEU A 440 -11.51 1.23 19.87
CA LEU A 440 -11.63 -0.21 20.03
C LEU A 440 -11.82 -0.85 18.66
N SER A 441 -11.00 -1.83 18.33
CA SER A 441 -11.17 -2.68 17.17
C SER A 441 -11.35 -4.13 17.59
N ALA A 442 -12.11 -4.88 16.81
CA ALA A 442 -12.40 -6.28 17.09
C ALA A 442 -12.59 -7.08 15.81
N ARG A 443 -12.34 -8.36 15.90
CA ARG A 443 -12.63 -9.34 14.87
C ARG A 443 -13.08 -10.63 15.51
N ILE A 444 -14.09 -11.26 14.97
CA ILE A 444 -14.55 -12.57 15.36
C ILE A 444 -14.98 -13.36 14.14
N GLY A 445 -14.68 -14.63 14.11
CA GLY A 445 -15.07 -15.49 12.99
C GLY A 445 -14.79 -16.95 13.21
N PHE A 446 -14.99 -17.70 12.15
CA PHE A 446 -14.71 -19.13 12.14
C PHE A 446 -14.12 -19.53 10.78
N MET A 447 -13.43 -20.64 10.77
CA MET A 447 -12.99 -21.35 9.57
C MET A 447 -13.23 -22.84 9.74
N THR A 448 -13.72 -23.49 8.68
CA THR A 448 -13.78 -24.95 8.63
C THR A 448 -12.42 -25.52 8.24
N ASN A 449 -12.17 -26.74 8.64
CA ASN A 449 -10.90 -27.43 8.36
C ASN A 449 -11.20 -28.75 7.62
N PHE A 450 -11.66 -28.65 6.36
CA PHE A 450 -11.86 -29.78 5.46
C PHE A 450 -10.66 -29.96 4.53
N GLU A 451 -10.48 -31.15 3.97
CA GLU A 451 -9.31 -31.47 3.15
C GLU A 451 -9.20 -30.65 1.86
N VAL A 452 -10.31 -30.32 1.21
CA VAL A 452 -10.33 -29.71 -0.13
C VAL A 452 -10.87 -28.29 -0.13
N ILE A 453 -11.97 -28.06 0.59
CA ILE A 453 -12.64 -26.75 0.63
C ILE A 453 -12.81 -26.31 2.08
N ASN A 454 -12.26 -25.17 2.43
CA ASN A 454 -12.44 -24.53 3.71
C ASN A 454 -13.31 -23.30 3.58
N TYR A 455 -14.36 -23.21 4.39
CA TYR A 455 -15.24 -22.05 4.45
C TYR A 455 -14.88 -21.19 5.64
N PHE A 456 -14.99 -19.88 5.48
CA PHE A 456 -14.79 -18.94 6.59
C PHE A 456 -15.91 -17.88 6.58
N ALA A 457 -16.18 -17.34 7.75
CA ALA A 457 -16.96 -16.12 7.91
C ALA A 457 -16.42 -15.31 9.07
N GLN A 458 -16.46 -13.97 8.93
CA GLN A 458 -16.00 -13.06 9.96
C GLN A 458 -16.76 -11.75 9.96
N ILE A 459 -16.84 -11.15 11.15
CA ILE A 459 -17.20 -9.75 11.35
C ILE A 459 -15.99 -9.04 11.90
N SER A 460 -15.64 -7.89 11.33
CA SER A 460 -14.49 -7.10 11.75
C SER A 460 -14.83 -5.62 11.83
N LEU A 461 -14.20 -4.94 12.79
CA LEU A 461 -14.30 -3.51 13.04
C LEU A 461 -12.91 -2.90 12.95
N GLY A 462 -12.71 -1.96 12.04
CA GLY A 462 -11.49 -1.18 11.89
C GLY A 462 -11.74 0.30 12.07
N PHE A 463 -10.68 1.05 12.32
CA PHE A 463 -10.73 2.49 12.50
C PHE A 463 -9.51 3.20 11.92
N ARG A 464 -9.66 4.51 11.72
CA ARG A 464 -8.61 5.42 11.34
C ARG A 464 -8.80 6.77 12.06
N PRO A 465 -7.86 7.22 12.92
CA PRO A 465 -7.93 8.56 13.46
C PRO A 465 -7.69 9.59 12.35
N PRO A 466 -8.16 10.83 12.51
CA PRO A 466 -7.80 11.92 11.61
C PRO A 466 -6.29 12.02 11.46
N GLN A 467 -5.82 12.20 10.24
CA GLN A 467 -4.39 12.41 10.03
C GLN A 467 -4.00 13.85 10.38
N ILE A 468 -2.74 14.07 10.74
CA ILE A 468 -2.22 15.37 11.18
C ILE A 468 -2.51 16.47 10.19
N ASN A 469 -2.37 16.22 8.89
CA ASN A 469 -2.67 17.20 7.85
C ASN A 469 -4.19 17.42 7.63
N GLU A 470 -5.05 16.48 7.99
CA GLU A 470 -6.51 16.67 8.00
C GLU A 470 -6.95 17.50 9.20
N ALA A 471 -6.37 17.26 10.37
CA ALA A 471 -6.72 17.94 11.60
C ALA A 471 -6.20 19.39 11.67
N TYR A 472 -5.00 19.69 11.12
CA TYR A 472 -4.31 20.95 11.38
C TYR A 472 -4.08 21.84 10.17
N ARG A 473 -4.33 21.38 8.93
CA ARG A 473 -4.31 22.24 7.72
C ARG A 473 -5.70 22.78 7.39
N LEU A 474 -6.17 23.71 8.24
CA LEU A 474 -7.51 24.22 8.15
C LEU A 474 -7.70 25.25 7.01
N GLN A 475 -8.91 25.34 6.49
CA GLN A 475 -9.30 26.33 5.51
C GLN A 475 -9.68 27.66 6.15
N LYS A 476 -9.67 28.72 5.34
CA LYS A 476 -10.21 30.04 5.74
C LYS A 476 -11.61 29.87 6.35
N LYS A 477 -11.85 30.55 7.45
CA LYS A 477 -13.05 30.50 8.28
C LYS A 477 -13.25 29.26 9.14
N GLN A 478 -12.47 28.22 8.94
CA GLN A 478 -12.44 27.05 9.81
C GLN A 478 -11.50 27.35 10.98
N ASN A 479 -12.02 27.53 12.17
CA ASN A 479 -11.20 27.90 13.35
C ASN A 479 -10.61 26.69 14.06
N VAL A 480 -11.40 25.63 14.23
CA VAL A 480 -11.00 24.38 14.86
C VAL A 480 -11.74 23.26 14.14
N THR A 481 -11.06 22.19 13.87
CA THR A 481 -11.67 20.97 13.35
C THR A 481 -11.69 19.93 14.46
N ASP A 482 -12.87 19.62 14.98
CA ASP A 482 -13.08 18.48 15.87
C ASP A 482 -13.55 17.31 14.99
N LEU A 483 -12.60 16.50 14.55
CA LEU A 483 -12.86 15.34 13.72
C LEU A 483 -12.88 14.09 14.59
N ASP A 484 -13.89 13.25 14.38
CA ASP A 484 -13.93 11.89 14.93
C ASP A 484 -13.15 10.92 14.05
N SER A 485 -12.76 9.80 14.63
CA SER A 485 -12.15 8.71 13.87
C SER A 485 -13.13 8.11 12.85
N GLU A 486 -12.64 7.83 11.66
CA GLU A 486 -13.38 7.00 10.71
C GLU A 486 -13.48 5.57 11.22
N THR A 487 -14.62 4.93 11.05
CA THR A 487 -14.84 3.53 11.44
C THR A 487 -15.42 2.73 10.27
N LEU A 488 -14.99 1.47 10.15
CA LEU A 488 -15.48 0.52 9.14
C LEU A 488 -15.89 -0.78 9.81
N THR A 489 -17.15 -1.19 9.63
CA THR A 489 -17.63 -2.50 10.03
C THR A 489 -17.83 -3.35 8.79
N MET A 490 -17.28 -4.57 8.77
CA MET A 490 -17.35 -5.48 7.62
C MET A 490 -17.83 -6.86 8.05
N LEU A 491 -18.73 -7.42 7.24
CA LEU A 491 -19.07 -8.83 7.20
C LEU A 491 -18.41 -9.44 5.96
N GLU A 492 -17.70 -10.54 6.15
CA GLU A 492 -17.07 -11.28 5.07
C GLU A 492 -17.40 -12.78 5.22
N VAL A 493 -17.68 -13.41 4.08
CA VAL A 493 -17.82 -14.86 3.97
C VAL A 493 -17.04 -15.34 2.75
N GLY A 494 -16.43 -16.49 2.84
CA GLY A 494 -15.65 -16.99 1.73
C GLY A 494 -15.31 -18.47 1.81
N SER A 495 -14.58 -18.91 0.81
CA SER A 495 -14.03 -20.27 0.75
C SER A 495 -12.62 -20.24 0.20
N ARG A 496 -11.81 -21.17 0.67
CA ARG A 496 -10.50 -21.54 0.10
C ARG A 496 -10.58 -22.97 -0.38
N TYR A 497 -10.00 -23.20 -1.51
CA TYR A 497 -9.96 -24.54 -2.09
C TYR A 497 -8.54 -24.89 -2.52
N GLU A 498 -8.19 -26.13 -2.30
CA GLU A 498 -6.90 -26.71 -2.65
C GLU A 498 -7.15 -28.11 -3.17
N TRP A 499 -7.07 -28.27 -4.49
CA TRP A 499 -7.18 -29.54 -5.17
C TRP A 499 -5.89 -29.83 -5.91
N GLU A 500 -5.68 -31.05 -6.38
CA GLU A 500 -4.42 -31.48 -7.02
C GLU A 500 -3.88 -30.52 -8.10
N SER A 501 -4.77 -29.90 -8.88
CA SER A 501 -4.41 -29.00 -9.98
C SER A 501 -5.05 -27.62 -9.89
N LEU A 502 -5.81 -27.34 -8.84
CA LEU A 502 -6.58 -26.11 -8.71
C LEU A 502 -6.55 -25.61 -7.27
N SER A 503 -6.02 -24.40 -7.07
CA SER A 503 -6.04 -23.75 -5.77
C SER A 503 -6.58 -22.34 -5.89
N GLY A 504 -7.12 -21.79 -4.81
CA GLY A 504 -7.58 -20.41 -4.80
C GLY A 504 -8.55 -20.06 -3.68
N SER A 505 -9.17 -18.91 -3.82
CA SER A 505 -10.11 -18.38 -2.85
C SER A 505 -11.24 -17.60 -3.52
N LEU A 506 -12.39 -17.63 -2.89
CA LEU A 506 -13.55 -16.78 -3.21
C LEU A 506 -13.97 -16.07 -1.94
N SER A 507 -14.12 -14.75 -1.99
CA SER A 507 -14.60 -13.93 -0.88
C SER A 507 -15.77 -13.05 -1.33
N LEU A 508 -16.75 -12.91 -0.45
CA LEU A 508 -17.89 -11.99 -0.55
C LEU A 508 -17.85 -11.09 0.66
N PHE A 509 -17.86 -9.78 0.46
CA PHE A 509 -17.82 -8.82 1.56
C PHE A 509 -18.90 -7.75 1.44
N GLN A 510 -19.33 -7.25 2.59
CA GLN A 510 -20.09 -6.02 2.72
C GLN A 510 -19.58 -5.23 3.91
N SER A 511 -19.33 -3.95 3.71
CA SER A 511 -18.86 -3.05 4.77
C SER A 511 -19.56 -1.71 4.73
N LYS A 512 -19.67 -1.09 5.93
CA LYS A 512 -20.21 0.26 6.12
C LYS A 512 -19.16 1.12 6.82
N LYS A 513 -18.84 2.25 6.20
CA LYS A 513 -17.95 3.26 6.76
C LYS A 513 -18.77 4.40 7.34
N LYS A 514 -18.36 4.90 8.50
CA LYS A 514 -18.93 6.07 9.17
C LYS A 514 -17.83 7.08 9.43
N ASN A 515 -18.23 8.34 9.66
CA ASN A 515 -17.35 9.46 9.92
C ASN A 515 -16.31 9.65 8.79
N SER A 516 -16.71 9.34 7.54
CA SER A 516 -15.79 9.50 6.40
C SER A 516 -15.38 10.96 6.26
N ILE A 517 -14.06 11.20 6.25
CA ILE A 517 -13.48 12.53 6.16
C ILE A 517 -13.42 12.96 4.70
N PHE A 518 -14.01 14.13 4.41
CA PHE A 518 -14.05 14.73 3.07
C PHE A 518 -14.07 16.26 3.15
N ARG A 519 -14.14 16.95 2.02
CA ARG A 519 -14.36 18.41 1.95
C ARG A 519 -15.78 18.72 1.51
N ASP A 520 -16.44 19.60 2.25
CA ASP A 520 -17.77 20.10 1.92
C ASP A 520 -17.74 21.23 0.87
N SER A 521 -18.91 21.80 0.55
CA SER A 521 -19.09 22.88 -0.43
C SER A 521 -18.36 24.19 -0.07
N GLU A 522 -18.03 24.40 1.19
CA GLU A 522 -17.23 25.53 1.69
C GLU A 522 -15.74 25.20 1.74
N ASN A 523 -15.34 24.02 1.32
CA ASN A 523 -14.00 23.44 1.42
C ASN A 523 -13.53 23.16 2.85
N PHE A 524 -14.45 23.03 3.81
CA PHE A 524 -14.11 22.59 5.14
C PHE A 524 -13.89 21.09 5.17
N ILE A 525 -12.90 20.65 5.95
CA ILE A 525 -12.71 19.24 6.25
C ILE A 525 -13.74 18.86 7.29
N VAL A 526 -14.58 17.89 6.99
CA VAL A 526 -15.67 17.36 7.83
C VAL A 526 -15.64 15.84 7.83
N ASP A 527 -16.26 15.22 8.86
CA ASP A 527 -16.23 13.77 9.11
C ASP A 527 -17.61 13.11 9.16
N ASN A 528 -18.62 13.73 8.58
CA ASN A 528 -20.00 13.22 8.63
C ASN A 528 -20.36 12.30 7.45
N GLY A 529 -19.40 11.92 6.61
CA GLY A 529 -19.62 11.06 5.47
C GLY A 529 -19.95 9.62 5.87
N LYS A 530 -20.74 8.95 5.03
CA LYS A 530 -21.10 7.53 5.17
C LYS A 530 -20.99 6.84 3.82
N THR A 531 -20.41 5.66 3.79
CA THR A 531 -20.29 4.89 2.55
C THR A 531 -20.61 3.41 2.76
N ASP A 532 -21.15 2.78 1.73
CA ASP A 532 -21.43 1.33 1.67
C ASP A 532 -20.54 0.72 0.59
N HIS A 533 -19.87 -0.37 0.92
CA HIS A 533 -18.96 -1.08 0.03
C HIS A 533 -19.32 -2.57 0.06
N LYS A 534 -19.47 -3.17 -1.11
CA LYS A 534 -19.68 -4.62 -1.23
C LYS A 534 -18.98 -5.15 -2.45
N GLY A 535 -18.60 -6.41 -2.42
CA GLY A 535 -17.90 -6.97 -3.56
C GLY A 535 -17.68 -8.47 -3.47
N ILE A 536 -17.08 -8.94 -4.55
CA ILE A 536 -16.72 -10.34 -4.78
C ILE A 536 -15.24 -10.32 -5.23
N GLU A 537 -14.43 -11.16 -4.61
CA GLU A 537 -13.03 -11.37 -4.96
C GLU A 537 -12.80 -12.85 -5.26
N LEU A 538 -12.13 -13.11 -6.36
CA LEU A 538 -11.72 -14.44 -6.79
C LEU A 538 -10.21 -14.45 -7.05
N SER A 539 -9.52 -15.40 -6.47
CA SER A 539 -8.15 -15.78 -6.85
C SER A 539 -8.14 -17.25 -7.23
N LEU A 540 -7.51 -17.58 -8.35
CA LEU A 540 -7.47 -18.92 -8.89
C LEU A 540 -6.12 -19.19 -9.54
N ASP A 541 -5.47 -20.30 -9.13
CA ASP A 541 -4.31 -20.86 -9.78
C ASP A 541 -4.67 -22.25 -10.30
N TRP A 542 -4.55 -22.42 -11.62
CA TRP A 542 -4.86 -23.67 -12.30
C TRP A 542 -3.62 -24.26 -13.00
N LEU A 543 -3.13 -25.37 -12.46
CA LEU A 543 -2.10 -26.18 -13.08
C LEU A 543 -2.75 -27.08 -14.15
N MET A 544 -2.89 -26.59 -15.39
CA MET A 544 -3.47 -27.38 -16.49
C MET A 544 -2.67 -28.63 -16.79
N ASN A 545 -1.35 -28.52 -16.71
CA ASN A 545 -0.36 -29.60 -16.77
C ASN A 545 0.99 -29.05 -16.27
N LEU A 546 2.03 -29.88 -16.21
CA LEU A 546 3.36 -29.52 -15.71
C LEU A 546 3.99 -28.30 -16.41
N ASN A 547 3.55 -27.95 -17.62
CA ASN A 547 4.11 -26.87 -18.42
C ASN A 547 3.19 -25.65 -18.50
N ASN A 548 1.97 -25.70 -17.98
CA ASN A 548 0.97 -24.65 -18.16
C ASN A 548 0.29 -24.32 -16.84
N ILE A 549 0.47 -23.10 -16.36
CA ILE A 549 -0.20 -22.54 -15.18
C ILE A 549 -0.97 -21.32 -15.61
N ILE A 550 -2.25 -21.26 -15.24
CA ILE A 550 -3.09 -20.08 -15.40
C ILE A 550 -3.43 -19.55 -14.03
N SER A 551 -3.03 -18.30 -13.78
CA SER A 551 -3.39 -17.56 -12.56
C SER A 551 -4.37 -16.45 -12.91
N THR A 552 -5.44 -16.29 -12.15
CA THR A 552 -6.39 -15.20 -12.34
C THR A 552 -6.83 -14.59 -11.04
N ASN A 553 -6.96 -13.25 -11.05
CA ASN A 553 -7.45 -12.47 -9.93
C ASN A 553 -8.56 -11.55 -10.45
N ILE A 554 -9.73 -11.62 -9.83
CA ILE A 554 -10.90 -10.83 -10.23
C ILE A 554 -11.48 -10.15 -9.00
N THR A 555 -11.73 -8.86 -9.12
CA THR A 555 -12.45 -8.06 -8.12
C THR A 555 -13.66 -7.43 -8.77
N TYR A 556 -14.82 -7.66 -8.23
CA TYR A 556 -16.04 -6.89 -8.50
C TYR A 556 -16.40 -6.13 -7.24
N GLY A 557 -16.41 -4.78 -7.31
CA GLY A 557 -16.73 -3.90 -6.18
C GLY A 557 -17.82 -2.89 -6.54
N ASP A 558 -18.77 -2.69 -5.63
CA ASP A 558 -19.81 -1.66 -5.72
C ASP A 558 -19.68 -0.76 -4.50
N HIS A 559 -19.25 0.49 -4.72
CA HIS A 559 -18.94 1.47 -3.68
C HIS A 559 -19.90 2.65 -3.84
N LYS A 560 -20.68 2.96 -2.80
CA LYS A 560 -21.75 3.96 -2.86
C LYS A 560 -21.70 4.93 -1.70
N TYR A 561 -22.09 6.16 -1.98
CA TYR A 561 -22.39 7.15 -0.96
C TYR A 561 -23.70 6.79 -0.23
N ASP A 562 -23.69 6.87 1.10
CA ASP A 562 -24.84 6.65 2.00
C ASP A 562 -25.16 7.95 2.78
N PHE A 563 -24.94 9.12 2.16
CA PHE A 563 -25.28 10.43 2.68
C PHE A 563 -25.46 11.44 1.55
N GLU A 564 -25.97 12.63 1.89
CA GLU A 564 -26.16 13.70 0.94
C GLU A 564 -25.42 14.96 1.40
N THR A 565 -24.68 15.58 0.50
CA THR A 565 -24.07 16.90 0.71
C THR A 565 -23.69 17.54 -0.61
N ASP A 566 -23.41 18.84 -0.59
CA ASP A 566 -22.80 19.57 -1.68
C ASP A 566 -21.30 19.73 -1.38
N THR A 567 -20.42 19.13 -2.19
CA THR A 567 -18.96 19.20 -2.02
C THR A 567 -18.34 20.40 -2.74
N SER A 568 -19.06 20.96 -3.73
CA SER A 568 -18.71 22.21 -4.42
C SER A 568 -19.97 22.84 -5.00
N MET A 569 -19.86 24.06 -5.53
CA MET A 569 -20.99 24.73 -6.22
C MET A 569 -21.57 23.92 -7.39
N ARG A 570 -20.84 22.92 -7.92
CA ARG A 570 -21.22 22.12 -9.09
C ARG A 570 -21.21 20.61 -8.83
N GLU A 571 -20.74 20.19 -7.69
CA GLU A 571 -20.58 18.77 -7.37
C GLU A 571 -21.42 18.41 -6.14
N LYS A 572 -22.25 17.38 -6.28
CA LYS A 572 -23.23 16.99 -5.26
C LYS A 572 -23.14 15.51 -5.00
N ILE A 573 -22.93 15.15 -3.75
CA ILE A 573 -23.10 13.77 -3.28
C ILE A 573 -24.58 13.51 -3.03
N ARG A 574 -25.08 12.38 -3.53
CA ARG A 574 -26.43 11.88 -3.28
C ARG A 574 -26.35 10.42 -2.83
N VAL A 575 -27.28 10.05 -1.94
CA VAL A 575 -27.43 8.64 -1.52
C VAL A 575 -27.61 7.73 -2.73
N GLY A 576 -26.81 6.67 -2.80
CA GLY A 576 -26.84 5.68 -3.86
C GLY A 576 -26.00 5.99 -5.09
N ASN A 577 -25.42 7.21 -5.22
CA ASN A 577 -24.42 7.50 -6.23
C ASN A 577 -23.19 6.61 -6.00
N GLU A 578 -22.60 6.18 -7.10
CA GLU A 578 -21.31 5.48 -7.05
C GLU A 578 -20.22 6.45 -6.62
N ILE A 579 -19.33 5.98 -5.76
CA ILE A 579 -18.17 6.78 -5.37
C ILE A 579 -17.23 6.87 -6.57
N ASP A 580 -16.79 8.08 -6.85
CA ASP A 580 -15.87 8.35 -7.96
C ASP A 580 -14.51 7.67 -7.76
N THR A 581 -13.84 7.42 -8.87
CA THR A 581 -12.53 6.75 -8.91
C THR A 581 -12.58 5.34 -8.27
N ALA A 582 -13.61 4.57 -8.62
CA ALA A 582 -13.84 3.22 -8.12
C ALA A 582 -14.32 2.30 -9.27
N PRO A 583 -13.41 1.66 -10.03
CA PRO A 583 -13.82 0.72 -11.08
C PRO A 583 -14.57 -0.47 -10.47
N LYS A 584 -15.71 -0.84 -11.09
CA LYS A 584 -16.50 -1.99 -10.61
C LYS A 584 -15.82 -3.31 -10.84
N LEU A 585 -15.12 -3.47 -11.95
CA LEU A 585 -14.46 -4.70 -12.31
C LEU A 585 -12.99 -4.45 -12.58
N MET A 586 -12.15 -5.16 -11.87
CA MET A 586 -10.72 -5.29 -12.14
C MET A 586 -10.39 -6.77 -12.28
N ALA A 587 -9.63 -7.12 -13.30
CA ALA A 587 -9.22 -8.50 -13.54
C ALA A 587 -7.78 -8.56 -14.03
N ASN A 588 -7.06 -9.56 -13.57
CA ASN A 588 -5.74 -9.92 -14.04
C ASN A 588 -5.72 -11.41 -14.36
N LEU A 589 -5.25 -11.77 -15.53
CA LEU A 589 -5.07 -13.15 -15.97
C LEU A 589 -3.65 -13.33 -16.48
N ILE A 590 -2.96 -14.33 -15.96
CA ILE A 590 -1.59 -14.67 -16.32
C ILE A 590 -1.57 -16.12 -16.82
N TRP A 591 -1.01 -16.34 -17.97
CA TRP A 591 -0.71 -17.66 -18.50
C TRP A 591 0.79 -17.87 -18.57
N ASN A 592 1.32 -18.72 -17.71
CA ASN A 592 2.72 -19.12 -17.67
C ASN A 592 2.88 -20.46 -18.42
N LEU A 593 3.76 -20.45 -19.41
CA LEU A 593 4.07 -21.58 -20.29
C LEU A 593 5.55 -21.93 -20.17
N SER A 594 5.88 -23.10 -19.64
CA SER A 594 7.22 -23.67 -19.68
C SER A 594 7.43 -24.35 -21.03
N LEU A 595 8.20 -23.71 -21.91
CA LEU A 595 8.52 -24.25 -23.25
C LEU A 595 9.56 -25.38 -23.16
N ARG A 596 10.47 -25.26 -22.20
CA ARG A 596 11.50 -26.22 -21.80
C ARG A 596 11.80 -26.01 -20.32
N GLU A 597 12.59 -26.87 -19.72
CA GLU A 597 13.04 -26.73 -18.32
C GLU A 597 13.73 -25.37 -18.07
N ASP A 598 14.50 -24.87 -19.05
CA ASP A 598 15.29 -23.64 -19.00
C ASP A 598 14.58 -22.43 -19.63
N THR A 599 13.37 -22.57 -20.16
CA THR A 599 12.74 -21.53 -20.99
C THR A 599 11.27 -21.39 -20.67
N SER A 600 10.84 -20.19 -20.30
CA SER A 600 9.43 -19.87 -20.03
C SER A 600 8.93 -18.65 -20.80
N LEU A 601 7.63 -18.65 -21.05
CA LEU A 601 6.89 -17.56 -21.69
C LEU A 601 5.67 -17.26 -20.84
N SER A 602 5.42 -15.98 -20.56
CA SER A 602 4.26 -15.54 -19.81
C SER A 602 3.47 -14.53 -20.64
N PHE A 603 2.15 -14.68 -20.65
CA PHE A 603 1.20 -13.69 -21.15
C PHE A 603 0.34 -13.20 -20.02
N GLU A 604 0.16 -11.90 -19.95
CA GLU A 604 -0.65 -11.27 -18.92
C GLU A 604 -1.67 -10.31 -19.52
N VAL A 605 -2.90 -10.38 -19.05
CA VAL A 605 -3.99 -9.47 -19.40
C VAL A 605 -4.44 -8.73 -18.15
N GLU A 606 -4.38 -7.41 -18.18
CA GLU A 606 -4.91 -6.50 -17.16
C GLU A 606 -6.17 -5.84 -17.69
N HIS A 607 -7.27 -5.90 -16.94
CA HIS A 607 -8.54 -5.25 -17.30
C HIS A 607 -9.06 -4.39 -16.16
N MET A 608 -9.50 -3.20 -16.50
CA MET A 608 -10.22 -2.27 -15.64
C MET A 608 -11.48 -1.78 -16.36
N SER A 609 -12.65 -1.94 -15.72
CA SER A 609 -13.91 -1.40 -16.25
C SER A 609 -13.96 0.13 -16.18
N SER A 610 -14.96 0.71 -16.81
CA SER A 610 -15.31 2.12 -16.63
C SER A 610 -15.67 2.44 -15.19
N TYR A 611 -15.53 3.73 -14.81
CA TYR A 611 -15.91 4.28 -13.52
C TYR A 611 -16.23 5.77 -13.62
N PHE A 612 -17.07 6.27 -12.70
CA PHE A 612 -17.33 7.69 -12.60
C PHE A 612 -16.14 8.47 -12.05
N THR A 613 -15.91 9.64 -12.59
CA THR A 613 -14.79 10.54 -12.23
C THR A 613 -15.23 11.69 -11.33
N ASP A 614 -16.54 11.82 -11.06
CA ASP A 614 -17.16 12.81 -10.18
C ASP A 614 -18.24 12.20 -9.30
N ALA A 615 -18.44 12.74 -8.10
CA ALA A 615 -19.42 12.28 -7.13
C ALA A 615 -20.89 12.44 -7.57
N ALA A 616 -21.15 13.29 -8.56
CA ALA A 616 -22.48 13.47 -9.15
C ALA A 616 -22.82 12.41 -10.22
N ASN A 617 -21.85 11.56 -10.59
CA ASN A 617 -21.96 10.52 -11.63
C ASN A 617 -22.33 11.07 -13.02
N LEU A 618 -21.77 12.20 -13.38
CA LEU A 618 -21.99 12.86 -14.67
C LEU A 618 -20.83 12.66 -15.67
N HIS A 619 -19.64 12.36 -15.18
CA HIS A 619 -18.43 12.16 -15.94
C HIS A 619 -17.89 10.76 -15.71
N GLU A 620 -17.36 10.13 -16.79
CA GLU A 620 -16.93 8.73 -16.74
C GLU A 620 -15.60 8.53 -17.48
N TYR A 621 -14.74 7.73 -16.91
CA TYR A 621 -13.60 7.12 -17.60
C TYR A 621 -13.98 5.75 -18.13
N GLU A 622 -13.66 5.46 -19.40
CA GLU A 622 -14.12 4.27 -20.10
C GLU A 622 -13.42 2.95 -19.72
N GLY A 623 -12.37 3.02 -18.85
CA GLY A 623 -11.56 1.86 -18.53
C GLY A 623 -10.59 1.44 -19.63
N HIS A 624 -9.89 0.32 -19.42
CA HIS A 624 -8.92 -0.19 -20.38
C HIS A 624 -8.66 -1.69 -20.21
N THR A 625 -8.08 -2.28 -21.27
CA THR A 625 -7.50 -3.63 -21.24
C THR A 625 -6.11 -3.57 -21.83
N LEU A 626 -5.12 -4.08 -21.11
CA LEU A 626 -3.72 -4.11 -21.50
C LEU A 626 -3.23 -5.54 -21.61
N PHE A 627 -2.24 -5.75 -22.48
CA PHE A 627 -1.61 -7.04 -22.69
C PHE A 627 -0.11 -6.91 -22.51
N HIS A 628 0.48 -7.86 -21.81
CA HIS A 628 1.91 -7.90 -21.51
C HIS A 628 2.45 -9.29 -21.84
N THR A 629 3.74 -9.37 -22.12
CA THR A 629 4.42 -10.65 -22.29
C THR A 629 5.82 -10.61 -21.72
N ARG A 630 6.28 -11.75 -21.26
CA ARG A 630 7.63 -11.95 -20.76
C ARG A 630 8.16 -13.28 -21.25
N PHE A 631 9.37 -13.27 -21.76
CA PHE A 631 10.16 -14.43 -22.09
C PHE A 631 11.34 -14.50 -21.13
N SER A 632 11.62 -15.68 -20.54
CA SER A 632 12.76 -15.89 -19.66
C SER A 632 13.52 -17.12 -20.11
N LYS A 633 14.84 -17.06 -19.99
CA LYS A 633 15.72 -18.18 -20.31
C LYS A 633 16.88 -18.27 -19.33
N GLU A 634 17.08 -19.45 -18.77
CA GLU A 634 18.30 -19.83 -18.04
C GLU A 634 19.35 -20.24 -19.05
N ILE A 635 20.42 -19.48 -19.15
CA ILE A 635 21.53 -19.70 -20.10
C ILE A 635 22.49 -20.74 -19.51
N SER A 636 22.66 -20.70 -18.19
CA SER A 636 23.41 -21.65 -17.37
C SER A 636 22.87 -21.61 -15.95
N ASP A 637 23.33 -22.50 -15.08
CA ASP A 637 22.95 -22.53 -13.66
C ASP A 637 23.19 -21.20 -12.94
N SER A 638 24.13 -20.39 -13.42
CA SER A 638 24.49 -19.09 -12.85
C SER A 638 23.94 -17.90 -13.61
N LEU A 639 23.39 -18.05 -14.82
CA LEU A 639 23.02 -16.93 -15.67
C LEU A 639 21.62 -17.08 -16.25
N LYS A 640 20.74 -16.16 -15.88
CA LYS A 640 19.38 -16.04 -16.41
C LYS A 640 19.20 -14.72 -17.16
N THR A 641 18.43 -14.73 -18.22
CA THR A 641 18.03 -13.53 -18.98
C THR A 641 16.54 -13.51 -19.18
N TYR A 642 15.98 -12.31 -19.32
CA TYR A 642 14.58 -12.14 -19.71
C TYR A 642 14.39 -10.95 -20.65
N PHE A 643 13.32 -11.05 -21.41
CA PHE A 643 12.80 -9.99 -22.24
C PHE A 643 11.33 -9.75 -21.91
N ARG A 644 10.92 -8.50 -21.69
CA ARG A 644 9.54 -8.14 -21.35
C ARG A 644 9.04 -7.04 -22.28
N ILE A 645 7.75 -7.14 -22.67
CA ILE A 645 7.01 -6.10 -23.38
C ILE A 645 5.77 -5.79 -22.56
N ASP A 646 5.66 -4.57 -22.07
CA ASP A 646 4.45 -4.08 -21.43
C ASP A 646 3.61 -3.31 -22.45
N ASN A 647 2.26 -3.39 -22.34
CA ASN A 647 1.30 -2.76 -23.25
C ASN A 647 1.59 -3.08 -24.74
N ILE A 648 1.57 -4.36 -25.09
CA ILE A 648 1.97 -4.88 -26.43
C ILE A 648 1.29 -4.12 -27.58
N PHE A 649 0.02 -3.76 -27.42
CA PHE A 649 -0.79 -3.13 -28.46
C PHE A 649 -0.71 -1.60 -28.45
N ASP A 650 0.17 -1.02 -27.62
CA ASP A 650 0.36 0.43 -27.51
C ASP A 650 -0.94 1.19 -27.26
N LYS A 651 -1.76 0.62 -26.38
CA LYS A 651 -3.07 1.19 -26.03
C LYS A 651 -2.89 2.50 -25.27
N ALA A 652 -3.44 3.59 -25.77
CA ALA A 652 -3.56 4.83 -25.00
C ALA A 652 -4.62 4.65 -23.89
N TYR A 653 -4.25 4.92 -22.64
CA TYR A 653 -5.10 4.79 -21.46
C TYR A 653 -4.70 5.80 -20.39
N ALA A 654 -5.51 5.92 -19.36
CA ALA A 654 -5.15 6.66 -18.15
C ALA A 654 -4.96 5.69 -16.97
N GLU A 655 -3.90 5.91 -16.20
CA GLU A 655 -3.66 5.23 -14.92
C GLU A 655 -4.73 5.59 -13.88
N ARG A 656 -5.15 6.86 -13.92
CA ARG A 656 -6.25 7.42 -13.15
C ARG A 656 -6.89 8.56 -13.94
N ALA A 657 -8.19 8.67 -13.83
CA ALA A 657 -8.98 9.80 -14.27
C ALA A 657 -9.81 10.32 -13.10
N ASP A 658 -9.91 11.63 -13.00
CA ASP A 658 -10.82 12.32 -12.09
C ASP A 658 -11.37 13.60 -12.76
N PHE A 659 -12.39 14.18 -12.17
CA PHE A 659 -13.01 15.41 -12.67
C PHE A 659 -12.85 16.54 -11.65
N ASN A 660 -12.62 17.74 -12.14
CA ASN A 660 -12.58 18.93 -11.32
C ASN A 660 -13.56 19.98 -11.87
N ALA A 661 -14.42 20.49 -11.02
CA ALA A 661 -15.46 21.46 -11.40
C ALA A 661 -14.93 22.76 -12.07
N PHE A 662 -13.66 23.09 -11.87
CA PHE A 662 -12.99 24.26 -12.46
C PHE A 662 -12.06 23.90 -13.63
N GLY A 663 -11.49 22.69 -13.66
CA GLY A 663 -10.51 22.22 -14.64
C GLY A 663 -11.04 21.22 -15.65
N GLY A 664 -12.26 20.66 -15.44
CA GLY A 664 -12.83 19.61 -16.27
C GLY A 664 -12.20 18.25 -16.04
N ASP A 665 -12.23 17.39 -17.07
CA ASP A 665 -11.65 16.05 -17.04
C ASP A 665 -10.14 16.13 -16.87
N ARG A 666 -9.60 15.33 -15.95
CA ARG A 666 -8.18 15.21 -15.64
C ARG A 666 -7.74 13.76 -15.77
N TYR A 667 -6.56 13.56 -16.35
CA TYR A 667 -6.00 12.23 -16.56
C TYR A 667 -4.53 12.18 -16.17
N PHE A 668 -4.12 11.08 -15.56
CA PHE A 668 -2.73 10.67 -15.45
C PHE A 668 -2.46 9.69 -16.58
N PRO A 669 -1.75 10.10 -17.65
CA PRO A 669 -1.53 9.23 -18.81
C PRO A 669 -0.82 7.94 -18.43
N GLY A 670 -1.30 6.82 -19.00
CA GLY A 670 -0.66 5.53 -18.88
C GLY A 670 0.59 5.41 -19.73
N LEU A 671 1.45 4.46 -19.39
CA LEU A 671 2.68 4.20 -20.13
C LEU A 671 2.37 3.64 -21.52
N PRO A 672 3.06 4.10 -22.59
CA PRO A 672 3.00 3.50 -23.91
C PRO A 672 3.54 2.06 -23.89
N ARG A 673 3.71 1.45 -25.05
CA ARG A 673 4.40 0.17 -25.14
C ARG A 673 5.86 0.32 -24.72
N GLU A 674 6.28 -0.52 -23.79
CA GLU A 674 7.64 -0.49 -23.24
C GLU A 674 8.33 -1.84 -23.38
N PHE A 675 9.66 -1.78 -23.57
CA PHE A 675 10.53 -2.94 -23.75
C PHE A 675 11.60 -2.96 -22.66
N TYR A 676 11.90 -4.16 -22.16
CA TYR A 676 12.90 -4.38 -21.13
C TYR A 676 13.70 -5.64 -21.39
N ILE A 677 14.99 -5.60 -21.10
CA ILE A 677 15.88 -6.75 -21.08
C ILE A 677 16.64 -6.78 -19.76
N GLY A 678 16.64 -7.92 -19.13
CA GLY A 678 17.32 -8.14 -17.86
C GLY A 678 18.29 -9.31 -17.89
N LEU A 679 19.30 -9.22 -17.03
CA LEU A 679 20.28 -10.24 -16.74
C LEU A 679 20.33 -10.45 -15.24
N GLU A 680 20.42 -11.71 -14.83
CA GLU A 680 20.59 -12.12 -13.44
C GLU A 680 21.76 -13.12 -13.39
N TYR A 681 22.69 -12.89 -12.48
CA TYR A 681 23.88 -13.71 -12.29
C TYR A 681 24.02 -14.09 -10.82
N THR A 682 24.07 -15.38 -10.55
CA THR A 682 24.31 -15.97 -9.23
C THR A 682 25.72 -16.53 -9.18
N LEU A 683 26.51 -16.13 -8.15
CA LEU A 683 27.91 -16.54 -7.94
C LEU A 683 27.98 -17.83 -7.11
#